data_630d0745af1029f9a0b3fed31e2ac5b2
#
_entry.id   630d0745af1029f9a0b3fed31e2ac5b2
#
_cell.length_a   1.000
_cell.length_b   1.000
_cell.length_c   1.000
_cell.angle_alpha   90.00
_cell.angle_beta   90.00
_cell.angle_gamma   90.00
#
_symmetry.space_group_name_H-M   'P 1'
#
loop_
_entity.id
_entity.type
_entity.pdbx_description
1 polymer ?
#
loop_
_entity_poly.entity_id
_entity_poly.type
_entity_poly.pdbx_seq_one_letter_code
_entity_poly.pdbx_strand_id
1 'polypeptide(L)'
;MAQKTLKKSGKNLANSAGQTGNYDASSITVLEGLEPVSKRPGMYIGTTGPDGLHHLITEIFDNSRDEAMGGFANDIEIALLPGNRVRVVDNGRGIPVDVHKQTKVSALETIMTVLHAGGKFGGEGYKVSGGLHGVGASVVNALSVYMKVLVHRDGGIHMQEYSKGKRKAAVKKVGSSKLHGTIVTFEPDPEIFKEGINFELNRIVGHMRQQAYLVKSLRISVIDARDQIATFGEDPELFYLRETGVEAPSYTFFFEGGLVSLIKFTNQLLKPIHKNIFYVEKKVEGVESVEVALQYADDVASRILAFANNIHTPEGGTHVTGFKTTLTRILNTYAKNNNLAKNGEDSFTGDDALEGLTVVVSVKLREIQFEGQTKAKLGSMEAQGAVGTVFGDAFNAFLEENPEDARAIVNKVILAMKARKAAKAAKDSVLRKGALEGMTLPGKLADCQSSDPADSELFIVEGDSAGGTAKQGRDRRTQAILPLRGKILNIERARLDRMLGSEQIKNLVLAFGTAIGDTFDITRLRYHKIILATDADVDGAHIRTLILTLLYRYFRPLVDTGYVYIAQPPLYKVIRGKEILYFYSDEEKNKALGKEAEVATESGEGDLQSDKERLLGAATEDVANERDEARTSQSEPVAERALGSRREGAGEVSARSPKISIQRYKGLGEMNSDELWETTMDPARRILKQVTIEDAQDADKVFDMLMGDDVPARKSFIQSNAKLATLDI
;
A
#
# COMPACT_ATOMS: atom_id res chain seq x y z
N MET A 1 58.16 9.18 61.89
CA MET A 1 57.16 8.20 62.37
C MET A 1 55.80 8.67 61.78
N ALA A 2 55.09 8.02 60.98
CA ALA A 2 54.97 6.64 60.53
C ALA A 2 54.51 6.67 59.06
N GLN A 3 55.34 6.12 58.20
CA GLN A 3 54.86 5.52 56.93
C GLN A 3 54.43 4.11 57.29
N LYS A 4 53.23 3.72 56.98
CA LYS A 4 52.80 2.37 56.66
C LYS A 4 51.25 2.29 56.74
N THR A 5 50.66 1.90 55.63
CA THR A 5 49.37 1.24 55.39
C THR A 5 48.50 2.03 54.46
N LEU A 6 48.82 1.90 53.18
CA LEU A 6 47.83 2.02 52.06
C LEU A 6 48.39 1.26 50.84
N LYS A 7 48.47 -0.06 50.97
CA LYS A 7 48.66 -0.98 49.86
C LYS A 7 47.73 -2.18 50.06
N LYS A 8 46.53 -2.12 49.48
CA LYS A 8 45.69 -3.27 49.06
C LYS A 8 44.29 -2.80 48.74
N SER A 9 44.06 -2.26 47.56
CA SER A 9 42.78 -2.34 46.82
C SER A 9 42.97 -1.79 45.41
N GLY A 10 43.92 -2.35 44.70
CA GLY A 10 44.21 -2.00 43.31
C GLY A 10 44.50 -3.25 42.49
N LYS A 11 43.59 -4.22 42.51
CA LYS A 11 43.63 -5.37 41.60
C LYS A 11 42.19 -5.86 41.44
N ASN A 12 41.51 -5.40 40.39
CA ASN A 12 40.42 -6.09 39.66
C ASN A 12 39.66 -5.08 38.77
N LEU A 13 40.38 -4.27 37.99
CA LEU A 13 39.81 -3.47 36.90
C LEU A 13 40.80 -3.42 35.74
N ALA A 14 41.21 -4.59 35.29
CA ALA A 14 41.96 -4.74 34.04
C ALA A 14 41.85 -6.21 33.59
N ASN A 15 40.74 -6.56 32.98
CA ASN A 15 40.58 -7.69 32.04
C ASN A 15 39.14 -7.73 31.50
N SER A 16 38.80 -6.71 30.70
CA SER A 16 37.79 -6.81 29.67
C SER A 16 38.26 -6.01 28.44
N ALA A 17 39.55 -6.12 28.13
CA ALA A 17 40.02 -5.85 26.77
C ALA A 17 39.53 -7.03 25.93
N GLY A 18 38.56 -6.75 25.03
CA GLY A 18 38.00 -7.74 24.12
C GLY A 18 39.09 -8.54 23.41
N GLN A 19 38.85 -9.80 23.27
CA GLN A 19 39.53 -10.64 22.28
C GLN A 19 39.40 -9.96 20.92
N THR A 20 40.33 -9.15 20.50
CA THR A 20 40.59 -8.83 19.11
C THR A 20 41.06 -10.13 18.48
N GLY A 21 40.14 -10.89 17.92
CA GLY A 21 40.51 -12.02 17.09
C GLY A 21 41.55 -11.52 16.07
N ASN A 22 42.65 -12.21 15.95
CA ASN A 22 43.66 -11.90 14.95
C ASN A 22 43.02 -11.92 13.59
N TYR A 23 42.77 -10.74 13.01
CA TYR A 23 42.32 -10.62 11.62
C TYR A 23 43.57 -10.68 10.74
N ASP A 24 43.89 -11.89 10.28
CA ASP A 24 45.03 -12.19 9.43
C ASP A 24 44.57 -12.87 8.10
N ALA A 25 45.53 -13.23 7.27
CA ALA A 25 45.22 -13.86 5.98
C ALA A 25 44.43 -15.17 6.12
N SER A 26 44.52 -15.87 7.27
CA SER A 26 43.75 -17.11 7.52
C SER A 26 42.27 -16.86 7.81
N SER A 27 41.91 -15.63 8.18
CA SER A 27 40.53 -15.22 8.41
C SER A 27 39.80 -14.84 7.09
N ILE A 28 40.51 -14.78 5.95
CA ILE A 28 39.96 -14.48 4.64
C ILE A 28 39.54 -15.79 4.00
N THR A 29 38.22 -15.97 3.81
CA THR A 29 37.66 -17.14 3.12
C THR A 29 37.39 -16.82 1.66
N VAL A 30 37.93 -17.59 0.74
CA VAL A 30 37.60 -17.52 -0.71
C VAL A 30 36.54 -18.57 -0.99
N LEU A 31 35.42 -18.12 -1.59
CA LEU A 31 34.32 -18.99 -1.99
C LEU A 31 34.43 -19.28 -3.50
N GLU A 32 34.28 -20.54 -3.89
CA GLU A 32 34.40 -20.96 -5.28
C GLU A 32 33.06 -21.48 -5.83
N GLY A 33 32.91 -21.44 -7.17
CA GLY A 33 31.74 -21.96 -7.87
C GLY A 33 30.41 -21.31 -7.47
N LEU A 34 29.43 -22.12 -7.03
CA LEU A 34 28.11 -21.65 -6.59
C LEU A 34 27.97 -21.49 -5.07
N GLU A 35 29.04 -21.72 -4.31
CA GLU A 35 29.04 -21.57 -2.85
C GLU A 35 28.70 -20.14 -2.39
N PRO A 36 29.17 -19.06 -3.07
CA PRO A 36 28.78 -17.68 -2.73
C PRO A 36 27.27 -17.48 -2.77
N VAL A 37 26.56 -18.10 -3.71
CA VAL A 37 25.10 -17.99 -3.87
C VAL A 37 24.38 -18.57 -2.66
N SER A 38 24.75 -19.78 -2.25
CA SER A 38 24.13 -20.46 -1.10
C SER A 38 24.43 -19.77 0.22
N LYS A 39 25.63 -19.18 0.38
CA LYS A 39 26.02 -18.45 1.61
C LYS A 39 25.42 -17.05 1.70
N ARG A 40 25.20 -16.38 0.58
CA ARG A 40 24.70 -15.00 0.50
C ARG A 40 23.59 -14.86 -0.56
N PRO A 41 22.48 -15.59 -0.43
CA PRO A 41 21.42 -15.61 -1.45
C PRO A 41 20.85 -14.22 -1.73
N GLY A 42 20.73 -13.36 -0.69
CA GLY A 42 20.23 -11.99 -0.83
C GLY A 42 21.00 -11.11 -1.84
N MET A 43 22.29 -11.42 -2.11
CA MET A 43 23.05 -10.70 -3.15
C MET A 43 22.56 -10.99 -4.55
N TYR A 44 21.91 -12.15 -4.78
CA TYR A 44 21.49 -12.64 -6.10
C TYR A 44 19.99 -12.53 -6.32
N ILE A 45 19.17 -12.77 -5.27
CA ILE A 45 17.71 -12.77 -5.34
C ILE A 45 17.04 -11.72 -4.46
N GLY A 46 17.82 -10.79 -3.88
CA GLY A 46 17.36 -9.67 -3.06
C GLY A 46 17.02 -10.06 -1.62
N THR A 47 16.22 -11.09 -1.40
CA THR A 47 15.80 -11.58 -0.07
C THR A 47 15.59 -13.09 -0.08
N THR A 48 15.52 -13.73 1.08
CA THR A 48 15.12 -15.15 1.23
C THR A 48 13.66 -15.31 1.69
N GLY A 49 12.91 -14.22 1.79
CA GLY A 49 11.47 -14.22 2.02
C GLY A 49 10.66 -14.48 0.74
N PRO A 50 9.34 -14.22 0.78
CA PRO A 50 8.43 -14.50 -0.35
C PRO A 50 8.86 -13.86 -1.68
N ASP A 51 9.44 -12.65 -1.66
CA ASP A 51 9.91 -11.98 -2.89
C ASP A 51 11.04 -12.73 -3.57
N GLY A 52 12.05 -13.16 -2.81
CA GLY A 52 13.16 -13.94 -3.33
C GLY A 52 12.73 -15.32 -3.80
N LEU A 53 11.75 -15.95 -3.12
CA LEU A 53 11.19 -17.22 -3.53
C LEU A 53 10.54 -17.11 -4.92
N HIS A 54 9.70 -16.10 -5.15
CA HIS A 54 9.05 -15.87 -6.45
C HIS A 54 10.05 -15.43 -7.53
N HIS A 55 11.16 -14.80 -7.13
CA HIS A 55 12.23 -14.42 -8.06
C HIS A 55 12.88 -15.63 -8.76
N LEU A 56 12.91 -16.81 -8.10
CA LEU A 56 13.40 -18.04 -8.74
C LEU A 56 12.57 -18.39 -10.00
N ILE A 57 11.25 -18.24 -9.93
CA ILE A 57 10.36 -18.44 -11.09
C ILE A 57 10.71 -17.44 -12.20
N THR A 58 10.89 -16.17 -11.81
CA THR A 58 11.19 -15.09 -12.74
C THR A 58 12.51 -15.34 -13.49
N GLU A 59 13.56 -15.80 -12.82
CA GLU A 59 14.86 -16.08 -13.45
C GLU A 59 14.80 -17.21 -14.49
N ILE A 60 14.03 -18.27 -14.23
CA ILE A 60 13.85 -19.35 -15.21
C ILE A 60 12.93 -18.88 -16.35
N PHE A 61 11.82 -18.19 -16.03
CA PHE A 61 10.91 -17.62 -17.02
C PHE A 61 11.61 -16.62 -17.94
N ASP A 62 12.48 -15.77 -17.41
CA ASP A 62 13.23 -14.76 -18.18
C ASP A 62 14.10 -15.42 -19.27
N ASN A 63 14.63 -16.60 -19.05
CA ASN A 63 15.36 -17.33 -20.07
C ASN A 63 14.43 -17.76 -21.23
N SER A 64 13.25 -18.26 -20.91
CA SER A 64 12.23 -18.63 -21.90
C SER A 64 11.69 -17.42 -22.65
N ARG A 65 11.48 -16.29 -21.95
CA ARG A 65 11.09 -15.01 -22.56
C ARG A 65 12.16 -14.46 -23.50
N ASP A 66 13.44 -14.59 -23.15
CA ASP A 66 14.54 -14.14 -24.02
C ASP A 66 14.59 -14.95 -25.34
N GLU A 67 14.23 -16.26 -25.33
CA GLU A 67 13.99 -17.04 -26.55
C GLU A 67 12.84 -16.46 -27.38
N ALA A 68 11.75 -16.04 -26.72
CA ALA A 68 10.62 -15.42 -27.40
C ALA A 68 10.97 -14.02 -27.97
N MET A 69 11.74 -13.22 -27.24
CA MET A 69 12.24 -11.94 -27.73
C MET A 69 13.19 -12.10 -28.93
N GLY A 70 13.91 -13.20 -28.98
CA GLY A 70 14.73 -13.61 -30.14
C GLY A 70 13.93 -14.12 -31.33
N GLY A 71 12.61 -14.32 -31.16
CA GLY A 71 11.72 -14.88 -32.19
C GLY A 71 11.80 -16.40 -32.31
N PHE A 72 12.40 -17.09 -31.33
CA PHE A 72 12.60 -18.55 -31.35
C PHE A 72 11.55 -19.31 -30.55
N ALA A 73 10.84 -18.65 -29.62
CA ALA A 73 9.73 -19.20 -28.86
C ALA A 73 8.48 -18.36 -29.00
N ASN A 74 7.30 -18.99 -28.92
CA ASN A 74 6.02 -18.30 -28.90
C ASN A 74 5.03 -18.91 -27.88
N ASP A 75 5.50 -19.86 -27.07
CA ASP A 75 4.67 -20.57 -26.10
C ASP A 75 5.49 -20.92 -24.85
N ILE A 76 5.03 -20.45 -23.71
CA ILE A 76 5.62 -20.71 -22.39
C ILE A 76 4.54 -21.23 -21.46
N GLU A 77 4.83 -22.32 -20.72
CA GLU A 77 3.96 -22.86 -19.69
C GLU A 77 4.69 -22.89 -18.35
N ILE A 78 4.03 -22.38 -17.32
CA ILE A 78 4.50 -22.43 -15.94
C ILE A 78 3.50 -23.25 -15.14
N ALA A 79 3.97 -24.26 -14.42
CA ALA A 79 3.14 -25.09 -13.57
C ALA A 79 3.68 -25.14 -12.15
N LEU A 80 2.79 -24.93 -11.19
CA LEU A 80 3.02 -25.23 -9.78
C LEU A 80 2.65 -26.70 -9.56
N LEU A 81 3.60 -27.50 -9.16
CA LEU A 81 3.45 -28.95 -8.98
C LEU A 81 3.38 -29.32 -7.49
N PRO A 82 2.91 -30.55 -7.16
CA PRO A 82 3.03 -31.09 -5.81
C PRO A 82 4.48 -31.08 -5.31
N GLY A 83 4.69 -31.10 -4.00
CA GLY A 83 6.03 -31.13 -3.40
C GLY A 83 6.81 -29.82 -3.53
N ASN A 84 6.10 -28.67 -3.62
CA ASN A 84 6.71 -27.35 -3.77
C ASN A 84 7.57 -27.17 -5.04
N ARG A 85 7.30 -27.93 -6.07
CA ARG A 85 8.02 -27.87 -7.35
C ARG A 85 7.39 -26.86 -8.29
N VAL A 86 8.24 -26.20 -9.05
CA VAL A 86 7.84 -25.31 -10.15
C VAL A 86 8.45 -25.84 -11.44
N ARG A 87 7.64 -25.87 -12.48
CA ARG A 87 8.03 -26.31 -13.81
C ARG A 87 7.80 -25.19 -14.81
N VAL A 88 8.81 -24.85 -15.60
CA VAL A 88 8.76 -23.87 -16.69
C VAL A 88 9.16 -24.55 -17.99
N VAL A 89 8.34 -24.35 -19.01
CA VAL A 89 8.52 -24.94 -20.36
C VAL A 89 8.49 -23.85 -21.39
N ASP A 90 9.37 -23.91 -22.37
CA ASP A 90 9.31 -23.10 -23.59
C ASP A 90 9.50 -23.99 -24.84
N ASN A 91 9.01 -23.50 -25.97
CA ASN A 91 9.22 -24.07 -27.27
C ASN A 91 10.35 -23.39 -28.07
N GLY A 92 11.35 -22.88 -27.35
CA GLY A 92 12.53 -22.24 -27.96
C GLY A 92 13.47 -23.23 -28.64
N ARG A 93 14.69 -22.79 -28.92
CA ARG A 93 15.73 -23.62 -29.60
C ARG A 93 16.22 -24.80 -28.75
N GLY A 94 15.97 -24.79 -27.45
CA GLY A 94 16.57 -25.71 -26.47
C GLY A 94 18.04 -25.34 -26.15
N ILE A 95 18.44 -25.49 -24.90
CA ILE A 95 19.81 -25.23 -24.45
C ILE A 95 20.77 -26.13 -25.17
N PRO A 96 21.95 -25.66 -25.69
CA PRO A 96 22.95 -26.55 -26.31
C PRO A 96 23.44 -27.61 -25.32
N VAL A 97 23.57 -28.84 -25.83
CA VAL A 97 24.02 -30.01 -25.05
C VAL A 97 25.43 -30.48 -25.42
N ASP A 98 26.01 -29.87 -26.46
CA ASP A 98 27.36 -30.16 -26.93
C ASP A 98 28.40 -29.80 -25.88
N VAL A 99 29.59 -30.40 -26.00
CA VAL A 99 30.72 -30.14 -25.09
C VAL A 99 31.26 -28.71 -25.32
N HIS A 100 31.23 -27.92 -24.26
CA HIS A 100 31.76 -26.55 -24.30
C HIS A 100 33.29 -26.56 -24.33
N LYS A 101 33.89 -25.77 -25.24
CA LYS A 101 35.34 -25.82 -25.53
C LYS A 101 36.22 -25.50 -24.30
N GLN A 102 35.80 -24.55 -23.44
CA GLN A 102 36.59 -24.14 -22.26
C GLN A 102 36.37 -25.04 -21.06
N THR A 103 35.11 -25.30 -20.71
CA THR A 103 34.75 -26.06 -19.48
C THR A 103 34.89 -27.55 -19.63
N LYS A 104 34.98 -28.08 -20.87
CA LYS A 104 35.10 -29.51 -21.20
C LYS A 104 33.93 -30.39 -20.73
N VAL A 105 32.83 -29.77 -20.29
CA VAL A 105 31.54 -30.37 -19.98
C VAL A 105 30.48 -29.87 -20.95
N SER A 106 29.25 -30.36 -20.89
CA SER A 106 28.20 -29.89 -21.79
C SER A 106 27.89 -28.38 -21.54
N ALA A 107 27.43 -27.70 -22.60
CA ALA A 107 27.00 -26.30 -22.45
C ALA A 107 25.84 -26.17 -21.44
N LEU A 108 24.89 -27.14 -21.40
CA LEU A 108 23.85 -27.21 -20.39
C LEU A 108 24.43 -27.23 -18.97
N GLU A 109 25.38 -28.14 -18.71
CA GLU A 109 26.04 -28.23 -17.40
C GLU A 109 26.76 -26.92 -17.05
N THR A 110 27.46 -26.33 -18.03
CA THR A 110 28.17 -25.05 -17.84
C THR A 110 27.20 -23.94 -17.40
N ILE A 111 26.07 -23.81 -18.09
CA ILE A 111 25.05 -22.75 -17.77
C ILE A 111 24.45 -22.98 -16.37
N MET A 112 24.24 -24.21 -15.95
CA MET A 112 23.62 -24.57 -14.69
C MET A 112 24.57 -24.54 -13.49
N THR A 113 25.88 -24.65 -13.69
CA THR A 113 26.83 -24.82 -12.59
C THR A 113 27.94 -23.75 -12.50
N VAL A 114 28.05 -22.89 -13.51
CA VAL A 114 29.08 -21.84 -13.55
C VAL A 114 28.41 -20.47 -13.57
N LEU A 115 28.82 -19.57 -12.65
CA LEU A 115 28.41 -18.18 -12.68
C LEU A 115 29.03 -17.46 -13.87
N HIS A 116 28.31 -16.48 -14.39
CA HIS A 116 28.75 -15.69 -15.56
C HIS A 116 29.00 -16.54 -16.82
N ALA A 117 28.23 -17.60 -16.98
CA ALA A 117 28.23 -18.44 -18.18
C ALA A 117 26.90 -18.30 -18.93
N GLY A 118 26.94 -18.06 -20.22
CA GLY A 118 25.73 -17.95 -21.06
C GLY A 118 26.00 -17.40 -22.46
N GLY A 119 25.06 -17.62 -23.35
CA GLY A 119 25.12 -17.15 -24.75
C GLY A 119 24.77 -15.66 -24.97
N LYS A 120 24.59 -14.91 -23.86
CA LYS A 120 24.14 -13.51 -23.88
C LYS A 120 25.30 -12.51 -23.74
N PHE A 121 26.53 -12.98 -23.60
CA PHE A 121 27.76 -12.15 -23.51
C PHE A 121 28.36 -11.87 -24.88
N GLY A 122 27.75 -10.98 -25.68
CA GLY A 122 28.39 -10.44 -26.90
C GLY A 122 28.40 -11.34 -28.13
N GLY A 123 27.53 -12.37 -28.19
CA GLY A 123 27.33 -13.20 -29.37
C GLY A 123 26.17 -12.76 -30.27
N GLU A 124 26.15 -13.19 -31.53
CA GLU A 124 25.02 -12.95 -32.46
C GLU A 124 23.72 -13.67 -32.04
N GLY A 125 23.76 -14.47 -30.98
CA GLY A 125 22.65 -15.34 -30.56
C GLY A 125 21.44 -14.61 -29.97
N TYR A 126 21.65 -13.45 -29.32
CA TYR A 126 20.60 -12.61 -28.73
C TYR A 126 20.93 -11.14 -28.95
N LYS A 127 20.13 -10.45 -29.76
CA LYS A 127 20.27 -8.99 -29.99
C LYS A 127 19.80 -8.18 -28.78
N VAL A 128 18.83 -8.69 -28.07
CA VAL A 128 18.24 -8.10 -26.85
C VAL A 128 17.98 -9.23 -25.87
N SER A 129 18.36 -9.03 -24.62
CA SER A 129 18.01 -9.97 -23.54
C SER A 129 17.77 -9.23 -22.23
N GLY A 130 16.91 -9.77 -21.36
CA GLY A 130 16.72 -9.30 -19.99
C GLY A 130 17.77 -9.86 -19.04
N GLY A 131 18.30 -11.06 -19.34
CA GLY A 131 19.35 -11.72 -18.58
C GLY A 131 20.74 -11.22 -18.96
N LEU A 132 21.32 -10.35 -18.14
CA LEU A 132 22.58 -9.66 -18.42
C LEU A 132 23.81 -10.33 -17.81
N HIS A 133 23.62 -10.98 -16.65
CA HIS A 133 24.73 -11.40 -15.81
C HIS A 133 25.14 -12.86 -16.02
N GLY A 134 24.31 -13.65 -16.74
CA GLY A 134 24.57 -15.09 -16.95
C GLY A 134 24.59 -15.90 -15.66
N VAL A 135 23.76 -15.54 -14.69
CA VAL A 135 23.73 -16.17 -13.37
C VAL A 135 22.38 -16.78 -13.00
N GLY A 136 21.25 -16.35 -13.61
CA GLY A 136 19.91 -16.71 -13.17
C GLY A 136 19.68 -18.20 -12.99
N ALA A 137 19.92 -19.00 -14.04
CA ALA A 137 19.72 -20.45 -13.98
C ALA A 137 20.63 -21.15 -12.95
N SER A 138 21.91 -20.74 -12.86
CA SER A 138 22.85 -21.31 -11.88
C SER A 138 22.52 -20.87 -10.45
N VAL A 139 21.98 -19.68 -10.24
CA VAL A 139 21.47 -19.21 -8.93
C VAL A 139 20.27 -20.05 -8.50
N VAL A 140 19.28 -20.28 -9.37
CA VAL A 140 18.12 -21.14 -9.03
C VAL A 140 18.58 -22.56 -8.70
N ASN A 141 19.54 -23.11 -9.46
CA ASN A 141 20.13 -24.41 -9.17
C ASN A 141 20.81 -24.47 -7.79
N ALA A 142 21.60 -23.43 -7.45
CA ALA A 142 22.29 -23.37 -6.17
C ALA A 142 21.33 -23.30 -4.96
N LEU A 143 20.15 -22.67 -5.16
CA LEU A 143 19.12 -22.47 -4.15
C LEU A 143 18.01 -23.52 -4.15
N SER A 144 18.21 -24.64 -4.87
CA SER A 144 17.23 -25.72 -5.01
C SER A 144 17.79 -27.06 -4.53
N VAL A 145 16.97 -27.82 -3.77
CA VAL A 145 17.30 -29.20 -3.38
C VAL A 145 17.18 -30.17 -4.56
N TYR A 146 16.34 -29.81 -5.50
CA TYR A 146 16.12 -30.59 -6.73
C TYR A 146 16.02 -29.64 -7.93
N MET A 147 16.72 -29.98 -9.01
CA MET A 147 16.52 -29.37 -10.32
C MET A 147 16.71 -30.42 -11.39
N LYS A 148 15.78 -30.46 -12.35
CA LYS A 148 15.84 -31.31 -13.55
C LYS A 148 15.65 -30.44 -14.78
N VAL A 149 16.50 -30.64 -15.75
CA VAL A 149 16.41 -29.96 -17.05
C VAL A 149 16.27 -31.00 -18.14
N LEU A 150 15.19 -30.88 -18.92
CA LEU A 150 14.96 -31.62 -20.14
C LEU A 150 15.13 -30.71 -21.33
N VAL A 151 15.95 -31.08 -22.29
CA VAL A 151 16.18 -30.31 -23.51
C VAL A 151 15.72 -31.13 -24.70
N HIS A 152 14.75 -30.62 -25.42
CA HIS A 152 14.29 -31.17 -26.70
C HIS A 152 15.01 -30.46 -27.83
N ARG A 153 15.99 -31.12 -28.42
CA ARG A 153 16.85 -30.53 -29.46
C ARG A 153 17.42 -31.61 -30.41
N ASP A 154 17.54 -31.27 -31.67
CA ASP A 154 18.16 -32.10 -32.71
C ASP A 154 17.58 -33.53 -32.75
N GLY A 155 16.25 -33.67 -32.62
CA GLY A 155 15.53 -34.93 -32.60
C GLY A 155 15.73 -35.79 -31.35
N GLY A 156 16.38 -35.26 -30.32
CA GLY A 156 16.64 -35.94 -29.04
C GLY A 156 16.00 -35.24 -27.85
N ILE A 157 15.79 -36.03 -26.79
CA ILE A 157 15.48 -35.53 -25.45
C ILE A 157 16.72 -35.76 -24.59
N HIS A 158 17.30 -34.69 -24.09
CA HIS A 158 18.49 -34.74 -23.24
C HIS A 158 18.10 -34.33 -21.82
N MET A 159 18.60 -35.04 -20.82
CA MET A 159 18.27 -34.82 -19.40
C MET A 159 19.53 -34.62 -18.56
N GLN A 160 19.45 -33.70 -17.62
CA GLN A 160 20.43 -33.58 -16.54
C GLN A 160 19.75 -33.17 -15.26
N GLU A 161 20.19 -33.74 -14.13
CA GLU A 161 19.67 -33.44 -12.79
C GLU A 161 20.75 -32.87 -11.91
N TYR A 162 20.28 -32.00 -10.97
CA TYR A 162 21.13 -31.27 -10.04
C TYR A 162 20.53 -31.26 -8.63
N SER A 163 21.36 -30.98 -7.64
CA SER A 163 20.94 -30.73 -6.27
C SER A 163 21.91 -29.77 -5.63
N LYS A 164 21.38 -28.69 -5.04
CA LYS A 164 22.18 -27.65 -4.36
C LYS A 164 23.36 -27.16 -5.19
N GLY A 165 23.12 -26.86 -6.48
CA GLY A 165 24.13 -26.39 -7.42
C GLY A 165 25.07 -27.46 -8.00
N LYS A 166 24.97 -28.70 -7.58
CA LYS A 166 25.84 -29.79 -8.03
C LYS A 166 25.11 -30.75 -8.98
N ARG A 167 25.75 -31.14 -10.07
CA ARG A 167 25.19 -32.17 -10.96
C ARG A 167 25.13 -33.54 -10.25
N LYS A 168 24.07 -34.30 -10.49
CA LYS A 168 23.96 -35.68 -10.05
C LYS A 168 24.67 -36.64 -11.03
N ALA A 169 24.56 -36.35 -12.33
CA ALA A 169 25.21 -37.12 -13.40
C ALA A 169 25.51 -36.23 -14.61
N ALA A 170 26.29 -36.73 -15.57
CA ALA A 170 26.47 -36.04 -16.86
C ALA A 170 25.16 -36.05 -17.67
N VAL A 171 25.03 -35.07 -18.60
CA VAL A 171 23.90 -35.06 -19.52
C VAL A 171 23.76 -36.35 -20.28
N LYS A 172 22.53 -36.89 -20.39
CA LYS A 172 22.24 -38.14 -21.11
C LYS A 172 21.06 -37.95 -22.06
N LYS A 173 21.12 -38.63 -23.22
CA LYS A 173 19.97 -38.74 -24.10
C LYS A 173 19.01 -39.79 -23.53
N VAL A 174 17.76 -39.37 -23.24
CA VAL A 174 16.74 -40.24 -22.62
C VAL A 174 15.62 -40.63 -23.57
N GLY A 175 15.53 -39.97 -24.74
CA GLY A 175 14.47 -40.26 -25.70
C GLY A 175 14.68 -39.56 -27.04
N SER A 176 13.66 -39.63 -27.89
CA SER A 176 13.56 -38.91 -29.16
C SER A 176 12.31 -38.04 -29.17
N SER A 177 12.40 -36.85 -29.76
CA SER A 177 11.28 -35.91 -29.85
C SER A 177 11.32 -35.15 -31.17
N LYS A 178 10.14 -34.85 -31.71
CA LYS A 178 9.97 -33.85 -32.80
C LYS A 178 9.81 -32.43 -32.30
N LEU A 179 9.59 -32.27 -30.99
CA LEU A 179 9.47 -30.98 -30.34
C LEU A 179 10.86 -30.37 -30.09
N HIS A 180 10.92 -29.09 -29.95
CA HIS A 180 12.10 -28.33 -29.51
C HIS A 180 11.75 -27.44 -28.34
N GLY A 181 12.73 -27.17 -27.48
CA GLY A 181 12.54 -26.29 -26.32
C GLY A 181 13.21 -26.81 -25.06
N THR A 182 12.96 -26.13 -23.96
CA THR A 182 13.54 -26.48 -22.66
C THR A 182 12.44 -26.63 -21.61
N ILE A 183 12.59 -27.62 -20.74
CA ILE A 183 11.76 -27.81 -19.54
C ILE A 183 12.71 -27.74 -18.35
N VAL A 184 12.43 -26.85 -17.41
CA VAL A 184 13.14 -26.77 -16.14
C VAL A 184 12.16 -26.98 -15.01
N THR A 185 12.40 -28.04 -14.22
CA THR A 185 11.67 -28.30 -12.97
C THR A 185 12.61 -28.07 -11.79
N PHE A 186 12.20 -27.33 -10.78
CA PHE A 186 13.01 -27.09 -9.59
C PHE A 186 12.17 -27.10 -8.31
N GLU A 187 12.82 -27.42 -7.19
CA GLU A 187 12.28 -27.41 -5.83
C GLU A 187 13.21 -26.58 -4.96
N PRO A 188 12.76 -25.42 -4.40
CA PRO A 188 13.59 -24.57 -3.56
C PRO A 188 14.09 -25.29 -2.30
N ASP A 189 15.25 -24.85 -1.78
CA ASP A 189 15.84 -25.41 -0.57
C ASP A 189 15.18 -24.83 0.70
N PRO A 190 14.47 -25.64 1.51
CA PRO A 190 13.84 -25.18 2.74
C PRO A 190 14.84 -24.70 3.81
N GLU A 191 16.12 -25.09 3.70
CA GLU A 191 17.16 -24.59 4.60
C GLU A 191 17.51 -23.12 4.31
N ILE A 192 17.25 -22.64 3.09
CA ILE A 192 17.45 -21.24 2.65
C ILE A 192 16.17 -20.43 2.84
N PHE A 193 15.02 -20.95 2.43
CA PHE A 193 13.72 -20.30 2.51
C PHE A 193 12.99 -20.68 3.81
N LYS A 194 13.49 -20.17 4.93
CA LYS A 194 13.06 -20.55 6.29
C LYS A 194 11.65 -20.06 6.67
N GLU A 195 11.14 -19.05 5.98
CA GLU A 195 9.78 -18.53 6.17
C GLU A 195 8.72 -19.45 5.54
N GLY A 196 9.16 -20.52 4.88
CA GLY A 196 8.34 -21.51 4.18
C GLY A 196 8.35 -21.31 2.67
N ILE A 197 8.02 -22.40 1.95
CA ILE A 197 7.94 -22.41 0.49
C ILE A 197 6.46 -22.33 0.11
N ASN A 198 5.97 -21.13 -0.07
CA ASN A 198 4.59 -20.88 -0.49
C ASN A 198 4.57 -19.99 -1.74
N PHE A 199 4.27 -20.57 -2.89
CA PHE A 199 4.10 -19.84 -4.14
C PHE A 199 2.68 -19.30 -4.27
N GLU A 200 2.56 -17.98 -4.35
CA GLU A 200 1.29 -17.26 -4.51
C GLU A 200 0.86 -17.22 -5.97
N LEU A 201 -0.18 -17.99 -6.31
CA LEU A 201 -0.68 -18.10 -7.69
C LEU A 201 -1.04 -16.72 -8.28
N ASN A 202 -1.75 -15.87 -7.55
CA ASN A 202 -2.19 -14.57 -8.04
C ASN A 202 -1.00 -13.64 -8.39
N ARG A 203 0.07 -13.72 -7.64
CA ARG A 203 1.30 -12.96 -7.89
C ARG A 203 1.97 -13.43 -9.19
N ILE A 204 2.08 -14.74 -9.39
CA ILE A 204 2.64 -15.33 -10.62
C ILE A 204 1.76 -14.94 -11.81
N VAL A 205 0.45 -15.13 -11.71
CA VAL A 205 -0.54 -14.79 -12.74
C VAL A 205 -0.45 -13.31 -13.12
N GLY A 206 -0.36 -12.41 -12.14
CA GLY A 206 -0.21 -10.96 -12.37
C GLY A 206 1.05 -10.63 -13.15
N HIS A 207 2.20 -11.20 -12.75
CA HIS A 207 3.48 -10.99 -13.43
C HIS A 207 3.47 -11.57 -14.85
N MET A 208 2.98 -12.78 -15.06
CA MET A 208 2.93 -13.44 -16.37
C MET A 208 1.97 -12.73 -17.33
N ARG A 209 0.84 -12.22 -16.85
CA ARG A 209 -0.06 -11.36 -17.63
C ARG A 209 0.67 -10.11 -18.13
N GLN A 210 1.43 -9.43 -17.26
CA GLN A 210 2.20 -8.26 -17.63
C GLN A 210 3.24 -8.59 -18.71
N GLN A 211 3.96 -9.71 -18.57
CA GLN A 211 4.95 -10.14 -19.54
C GLN A 211 4.33 -10.47 -20.91
N ALA A 212 3.13 -11.06 -20.94
CA ALA A 212 2.42 -11.37 -22.18
C ALA A 212 2.04 -10.10 -22.99
N TYR A 213 1.83 -8.94 -22.34
CA TYR A 213 1.64 -7.67 -23.04
C TYR A 213 2.91 -7.13 -23.68
N LEU A 214 4.10 -7.44 -23.09
CA LEU A 214 5.38 -6.89 -23.53
C LEU A 214 6.00 -7.65 -24.71
N VAL A 215 5.57 -8.89 -24.93
CA VAL A 215 6.04 -9.72 -26.06
C VAL A 215 4.82 -10.12 -26.88
N LYS A 216 4.60 -9.40 -27.99
CA LYS A 216 3.46 -9.67 -28.89
C LYS A 216 3.50 -11.11 -29.38
N SER A 217 2.34 -11.73 -29.50
CA SER A 217 2.17 -13.10 -30.00
C SER A 217 2.84 -14.21 -29.14
N LEU A 218 3.27 -13.90 -27.92
CA LEU A 218 3.70 -14.88 -26.95
C LEU A 218 2.51 -15.39 -26.15
N ARG A 219 2.27 -16.69 -26.16
CA ARG A 219 1.34 -17.37 -25.27
C ARG A 219 2.04 -17.72 -23.96
N ILE A 220 1.45 -17.33 -22.84
CA ILE A 220 1.93 -17.71 -21.52
C ILE A 220 0.79 -18.38 -20.77
N SER A 221 0.98 -19.64 -20.37
CA SER A 221 0.02 -20.40 -19.57
C SER A 221 0.57 -20.60 -18.16
N VAL A 222 -0.27 -20.42 -17.14
CA VAL A 222 0.04 -20.67 -15.72
C VAL A 222 -0.97 -21.69 -15.21
N ILE A 223 -0.49 -22.80 -14.63
CA ILE A 223 -1.30 -23.92 -14.16
C ILE A 223 -0.99 -24.16 -12.68
N ASP A 224 -2.01 -24.25 -11.84
CA ASP A 224 -1.88 -24.67 -10.45
C ASP A 224 -2.25 -26.16 -10.33
N ALA A 225 -1.25 -27.01 -10.42
CA ALA A 225 -1.40 -28.46 -10.34
C ALA A 225 -0.94 -29.03 -8.98
N ARG A 226 -0.86 -28.21 -7.94
CA ARG A 226 -0.38 -28.64 -6.60
C ARG A 226 -1.23 -29.75 -6.00
N ASP A 227 -2.52 -29.77 -6.28
CA ASP A 227 -3.45 -30.80 -5.79
C ASP A 227 -3.58 -32.00 -6.73
N GLN A 228 -2.79 -32.09 -7.81
CA GLN A 228 -2.88 -33.09 -8.86
C GLN A 228 -1.80 -34.20 -8.78
N ILE A 229 -1.39 -34.54 -7.55
CA ILE A 229 -0.31 -35.53 -7.33
C ILE A 229 -0.62 -36.90 -7.94
N ALA A 230 -1.88 -37.35 -7.92
CA ALA A 230 -2.31 -38.63 -8.48
C ALA A 230 -2.18 -38.67 -10.01
N THR A 231 -2.27 -37.51 -10.67
CA THR A 231 -2.26 -37.40 -12.13
C THR A 231 -0.85 -37.17 -12.67
N PHE A 232 -0.09 -36.25 -12.03
CA PHE A 232 1.20 -35.79 -12.54
C PHE A 232 2.38 -36.30 -11.73
N GLY A 233 2.15 -36.84 -10.51
CA GLY A 233 3.24 -37.05 -9.57
C GLY A 233 3.95 -35.74 -9.24
N GLU A 234 5.19 -35.82 -8.80
CA GLU A 234 6.02 -34.66 -8.48
C GLU A 234 6.81 -34.10 -9.68
N ASP A 235 6.94 -34.84 -10.76
CA ASP A 235 7.79 -34.49 -11.91
C ASP A 235 7.30 -35.15 -13.21
N PRO A 236 6.26 -34.59 -13.86
CA PRO A 236 5.70 -35.14 -15.09
C PRO A 236 6.66 -34.99 -16.27
N GLU A 237 6.73 -36.05 -17.12
CA GLU A 237 7.60 -36.09 -18.31
C GLU A 237 6.95 -35.47 -19.57
N LEU A 238 5.69 -35.10 -19.54
CA LEU A 238 4.95 -34.48 -20.66
C LEU A 238 5.55 -33.14 -21.04
N PHE A 239 5.48 -32.77 -22.33
CA PHE A 239 6.00 -31.46 -22.75
C PHE A 239 5.09 -30.30 -22.23
N TYR A 240 3.78 -30.37 -22.48
CA TYR A 240 2.81 -29.41 -21.95
C TYR A 240 1.76 -30.13 -21.10
N LEU A 241 1.56 -29.65 -19.88
CA LEU A 241 0.55 -30.21 -18.97
C LEU A 241 -0.87 -29.81 -19.37
N ARG A 242 -1.06 -28.63 -19.97
CA ARG A 242 -2.37 -28.18 -20.46
C ARG A 242 -3.02 -29.09 -21.50
N GLU A 243 -2.21 -29.92 -22.19
CA GLU A 243 -2.70 -30.84 -23.22
C GLU A 243 -3.32 -32.12 -22.64
N THR A 244 -3.20 -32.34 -21.34
CA THR A 244 -3.72 -33.53 -20.66
C THR A 244 -5.20 -33.47 -20.34
N GLY A 245 -5.84 -32.28 -20.46
CA GLY A 245 -7.26 -32.10 -20.14
C GLY A 245 -7.57 -32.21 -18.65
N VAL A 246 -6.59 -32.08 -17.76
CA VAL A 246 -6.80 -32.10 -16.31
C VAL A 246 -7.45 -30.83 -15.84
N GLU A 247 -8.48 -30.97 -15.02
CA GLU A 247 -9.14 -29.83 -14.36
C GLU A 247 -8.26 -29.30 -13.22
N ALA A 248 -7.51 -28.25 -13.52
CA ALA A 248 -6.71 -27.49 -12.55
C ALA A 248 -6.90 -25.98 -12.79
N PRO A 249 -6.82 -25.13 -11.75
CA PRO A 249 -6.85 -23.69 -11.94
C PRO A 249 -5.77 -23.28 -12.94
N SER A 250 -6.19 -22.68 -14.06
CA SER A 250 -5.29 -22.32 -15.14
C SER A 250 -5.64 -20.97 -15.76
N TYR A 251 -4.61 -20.24 -16.20
CA TYR A 251 -4.70 -18.94 -16.84
C TYR A 251 -3.83 -18.93 -18.08
N THR A 252 -4.39 -18.52 -19.21
CA THR A 252 -3.62 -18.36 -20.45
C THR A 252 -3.73 -16.94 -20.95
N PHE A 253 -2.59 -16.33 -21.26
CA PHE A 253 -2.46 -14.97 -21.74
C PHE A 253 -1.88 -14.96 -23.15
N PHE A 254 -2.52 -14.20 -24.04
CA PHE A 254 -2.07 -13.99 -25.41
C PHE A 254 -2.62 -12.65 -25.91
N PHE A 255 -1.75 -11.67 -26.14
CA PHE A 255 -2.15 -10.31 -26.49
C PHE A 255 -1.47 -9.82 -27.77
N GLU A 256 -2.14 -9.92 -28.90
CA GLU A 256 -1.64 -9.41 -30.18
C GLU A 256 -1.46 -7.89 -30.18
N GLY A 257 -2.33 -7.16 -29.47
CA GLY A 257 -2.27 -5.70 -29.38
C GLY A 257 -1.16 -5.16 -28.48
N GLY A 258 -0.40 -6.02 -27.80
CA GLY A 258 0.78 -5.62 -27.03
C GLY A 258 0.48 -4.50 -26.01
N LEU A 259 1.26 -3.40 -26.05
CA LEU A 259 1.12 -2.27 -25.12
C LEU A 259 -0.22 -1.54 -25.25
N VAL A 260 -0.85 -1.53 -26.43
CA VAL A 260 -2.20 -0.96 -26.61
C VAL A 260 -3.23 -1.75 -25.77
N SER A 261 -3.09 -3.08 -25.74
CA SER A 261 -3.94 -3.93 -24.91
C SER A 261 -3.66 -3.72 -23.41
N LEU A 262 -2.42 -3.45 -23.03
CA LEU A 262 -2.05 -3.11 -21.64
C LEU A 262 -2.68 -1.79 -21.22
N ILE A 263 -2.67 -0.74 -22.05
CA ILE A 263 -3.35 0.53 -21.78
C ILE A 263 -4.86 0.30 -21.58
N LYS A 264 -5.50 -0.47 -22.48
CA LYS A 264 -6.94 -0.79 -22.35
C LYS A 264 -7.24 -1.51 -21.04
N PHE A 265 -6.41 -2.49 -20.66
CA PHE A 265 -6.55 -3.22 -19.41
C PHE A 265 -6.37 -2.30 -18.18
N THR A 266 -5.35 -1.44 -18.20
CA THR A 266 -5.09 -0.50 -17.10
C THR A 266 -6.22 0.52 -16.95
N ASN A 267 -6.83 0.94 -18.06
CA ASN A 267 -7.91 1.92 -18.08
C ASN A 267 -9.33 1.30 -18.04
N GLN A 268 -9.47 -0.02 -17.85
CA GLN A 268 -10.77 -0.70 -17.94
C GLN A 268 -11.85 -0.15 -16.98
N LEU A 269 -11.45 0.39 -15.83
CA LEU A 269 -12.32 1.00 -14.82
C LEU A 269 -12.34 2.54 -14.89
N LEU A 270 -11.58 3.13 -15.79
CA LEU A 270 -11.47 4.57 -15.97
C LEU A 270 -12.28 5.02 -17.18
N LYS A 271 -12.66 6.30 -17.18
CA LYS A 271 -13.30 6.95 -18.32
C LYS A 271 -12.24 7.65 -19.18
N PRO A 272 -11.87 7.12 -20.36
CA PRO A 272 -10.96 7.81 -21.27
C PRO A 272 -11.58 9.15 -21.72
N ILE A 273 -10.75 10.19 -21.83
CA ILE A 273 -11.18 11.52 -22.28
C ILE A 273 -11.03 11.69 -23.80
N HIS A 274 -10.35 10.77 -24.47
CA HIS A 274 -10.19 10.72 -25.93
C HIS A 274 -10.27 9.29 -26.44
N LYS A 275 -10.62 9.15 -27.73
CA LYS A 275 -10.99 7.87 -28.34
C LYS A 275 -9.76 7.01 -28.67
N ASN A 276 -8.76 7.62 -29.34
CA ASN A 276 -7.64 6.87 -29.88
C ASN A 276 -6.54 6.70 -28.84
N ILE A 277 -6.03 5.47 -28.68
CA ILE A 277 -4.82 5.23 -27.91
C ILE A 277 -3.64 5.59 -28.79
N PHE A 278 -2.78 6.51 -28.36
CA PHE A 278 -1.51 6.76 -29.02
C PHE A 278 -0.60 5.54 -28.93
N TYR A 279 0.04 5.19 -30.02
CA TYR A 279 1.01 4.11 -30.08
C TYR A 279 2.11 4.39 -31.08
N VAL A 280 3.35 4.15 -30.70
CA VAL A 280 4.51 4.16 -31.58
C VAL A 280 5.46 3.03 -31.21
N GLU A 281 6.02 2.38 -32.22
CA GLU A 281 7.15 1.45 -32.09
C GLU A 281 8.14 1.76 -33.22
N LYS A 282 9.37 2.08 -32.86
CA LYS A 282 10.40 2.42 -33.86
C LYS A 282 11.79 2.04 -33.36
N LYS A 283 12.63 1.60 -34.30
CA LYS A 283 14.05 1.37 -34.11
C LYS A 283 14.81 2.65 -34.40
N VAL A 284 15.82 2.95 -33.58
CA VAL A 284 16.76 4.06 -33.80
C VAL A 284 18.20 3.58 -33.62
N GLU A 285 19.16 4.34 -34.10
CA GLU A 285 20.57 4.01 -33.94
C GLU A 285 20.93 3.89 -32.45
N GLY A 286 21.59 2.78 -32.07
CA GLY A 286 21.95 2.48 -30.67
C GLY A 286 20.85 1.87 -29.82
N VAL A 287 19.57 1.90 -30.24
CA VAL A 287 18.42 1.36 -29.51
C VAL A 287 17.60 0.45 -30.42
N GLU A 288 17.48 -0.82 -30.07
CA GLU A 288 16.81 -1.83 -30.91
C GLU A 288 15.30 -1.58 -31.05
N SER A 289 14.65 -1.05 -30.02
CA SER A 289 13.25 -0.63 -30.09
C SER A 289 12.93 0.40 -29.01
N VAL A 290 12.18 1.44 -29.41
CA VAL A 290 11.44 2.32 -28.52
C VAL A 290 9.96 2.11 -28.78
N GLU A 291 9.21 1.73 -27.78
CA GLU A 291 7.78 1.47 -27.88
C GLU A 291 7.05 2.27 -26.79
N VAL A 292 6.08 3.11 -27.19
CA VAL A 292 5.30 3.95 -26.28
C VAL A 292 3.82 3.86 -26.63
N ALA A 293 3.01 3.60 -25.62
CA ALA A 293 1.55 3.69 -25.72
C ALA A 293 1.00 4.57 -24.61
N LEU A 294 0.04 5.45 -24.92
CA LEU A 294 -0.59 6.30 -23.90
C LEU A 294 -2.05 6.63 -24.20
N GLN A 295 -2.79 6.91 -23.12
CA GLN A 295 -4.13 7.45 -23.16
C GLN A 295 -4.40 8.26 -21.88
N TYR A 296 -5.11 9.38 -22.02
CA TYR A 296 -5.58 10.17 -20.90
C TYR A 296 -6.98 9.72 -20.47
N ALA A 297 -7.21 9.72 -19.17
CA ALA A 297 -8.49 9.43 -18.54
C ALA A 297 -8.96 10.59 -17.65
N ASP A 298 -10.24 10.57 -17.30
CA ASP A 298 -10.83 11.52 -16.36
C ASP A 298 -10.46 11.11 -14.92
N ASP A 299 -9.18 11.26 -14.60
CA ASP A 299 -8.58 10.96 -13.32
C ASP A 299 -7.56 12.05 -12.95
N VAL A 300 -7.12 12.10 -11.71
CA VAL A 300 -6.02 12.98 -11.25
C VAL A 300 -4.69 12.23 -11.14
N ALA A 301 -4.73 10.90 -10.95
CA ALA A 301 -3.54 10.09 -10.83
C ALA A 301 -2.89 9.83 -12.19
N SER A 302 -1.55 9.84 -12.23
CA SER A 302 -0.77 9.37 -13.38
C SER A 302 -0.37 7.90 -13.16
N ARG A 303 -0.40 7.10 -14.24
CA ARG A 303 0.04 5.70 -14.27
C ARG A 303 1.13 5.55 -15.31
N ILE A 304 2.36 5.41 -14.84
CA ILE A 304 3.54 5.25 -15.70
C ILE A 304 4.09 3.85 -15.49
N LEU A 305 3.96 3.01 -16.52
CA LEU A 305 4.54 1.67 -16.56
C LEU A 305 5.80 1.73 -17.43
N ALA A 306 6.95 1.48 -16.82
CA ALA A 306 8.25 1.64 -17.49
C ALA A 306 8.98 0.31 -17.58
N PHE A 307 9.51 -0.01 -18.77
CA PHE A 307 10.20 -1.26 -19.04
C PHE A 307 11.48 -1.04 -19.83
N ALA A 308 12.50 -1.82 -19.50
CA ALA A 308 13.77 -1.85 -20.20
C ALA A 308 14.18 -3.32 -20.42
N ASN A 309 14.31 -3.75 -21.69
CA ASN A 309 14.44 -5.18 -22.06
C ASN A 309 13.38 -6.07 -21.39
N ASN A 310 12.13 -5.60 -21.37
CA ASN A 310 10.96 -6.22 -20.72
C ASN A 310 11.06 -6.41 -19.21
N ILE A 311 12.06 -5.82 -18.56
CA ILE A 311 12.18 -5.76 -17.11
C ILE A 311 11.43 -4.51 -16.63
N HIS A 312 10.55 -4.66 -15.64
CA HIS A 312 9.86 -3.54 -15.02
C HIS A 312 10.84 -2.66 -14.23
N THR A 313 10.81 -1.36 -14.48
CA THR A 313 11.64 -0.36 -13.78
C THR A 313 10.74 0.56 -12.95
N PRO A 314 10.34 0.17 -11.74
CA PRO A 314 9.39 0.94 -10.93
C PRO A 314 9.89 2.34 -10.56
N GLU A 315 11.20 2.52 -10.45
CA GLU A 315 11.84 3.83 -10.21
C GLU A 315 12.07 4.62 -11.51
N GLY A 316 11.63 4.10 -12.65
CA GLY A 316 11.80 4.74 -13.96
C GLY A 316 13.23 4.69 -14.48
N GLY A 317 13.80 5.84 -14.78
CA GLY A 317 15.14 6.00 -15.33
C GLY A 317 15.17 6.91 -16.55
N THR A 318 16.25 6.86 -17.32
CA THR A 318 16.53 7.76 -18.45
C THR A 318 15.43 7.77 -19.52
N HIS A 319 14.83 6.61 -19.84
CA HIS A 319 13.73 6.50 -20.82
C HIS A 319 12.46 7.24 -20.36
N VAL A 320 12.12 7.15 -19.06
CA VAL A 320 10.97 7.89 -18.48
C VAL A 320 11.26 9.38 -18.44
N THR A 321 12.50 9.78 -18.13
CA THR A 321 12.93 11.18 -18.15
C THR A 321 12.80 11.76 -19.56
N GLY A 322 13.25 11.02 -20.59
CA GLY A 322 13.11 11.40 -21.99
C GLY A 322 11.64 11.59 -22.39
N PHE A 323 10.78 10.67 -21.99
CA PHE A 323 9.35 10.75 -22.22
C PHE A 323 8.72 11.98 -21.56
N LYS A 324 8.88 12.16 -20.24
CA LYS A 324 8.27 13.27 -19.48
C LYS A 324 8.68 14.65 -20.02
N THR A 325 9.97 14.83 -20.27
CA THR A 325 10.49 16.09 -20.79
C THR A 325 9.91 16.40 -22.19
N THR A 326 9.86 15.41 -23.06
CA THR A 326 9.35 15.56 -24.41
C THR A 326 7.85 15.80 -24.44
N LEU A 327 7.06 15.04 -23.63
CA LEU A 327 5.61 15.24 -23.49
C LEU A 327 5.29 16.68 -23.10
N THR A 328 5.93 17.17 -22.03
CA THR A 328 5.72 18.53 -21.53
C THR A 328 6.05 19.58 -22.58
N ARG A 329 7.16 19.42 -23.28
CA ARG A 329 7.58 20.33 -24.36
C ARG A 329 6.58 20.36 -25.51
N ILE A 330 6.12 19.19 -25.98
CA ILE A 330 5.18 19.09 -27.11
C ILE A 330 3.83 19.72 -26.76
N LEU A 331 3.26 19.40 -25.60
CA LEU A 331 1.99 19.95 -25.19
C LEU A 331 2.03 21.47 -25.04
N ASN A 332 3.12 22.03 -24.52
CA ASN A 332 3.32 23.48 -24.48
C ASN A 332 3.41 24.10 -25.88
N THR A 333 4.17 23.48 -26.79
CA THR A 333 4.31 23.95 -28.15
C THR A 333 3.00 23.88 -28.93
N TYR A 334 2.27 22.75 -28.81
CA TYR A 334 0.98 22.56 -29.48
C TYR A 334 -0.08 23.53 -28.97
N ALA A 335 -0.18 23.73 -27.66
CA ALA A 335 -1.12 24.66 -27.06
C ALA A 335 -0.85 26.11 -27.52
N LYS A 336 0.40 26.50 -27.63
CA LYS A 336 0.81 27.81 -28.12
C LYS A 336 0.48 28.00 -29.59
N ASN A 337 0.85 27.04 -30.45
CA ASN A 337 0.65 27.13 -31.90
C ASN A 337 -0.84 27.15 -32.29
N ASN A 338 -1.69 26.47 -31.53
CA ASN A 338 -3.13 26.37 -31.78
C ASN A 338 -3.96 27.40 -30.97
N ASN A 339 -3.31 28.40 -30.32
CA ASN A 339 -3.98 29.42 -29.50
C ASN A 339 -4.92 28.83 -28.42
N LEU A 340 -4.61 27.63 -27.90
CA LEU A 340 -5.41 26.99 -26.84
C LEU A 340 -5.03 27.50 -25.44
N ALA A 341 -3.80 27.99 -25.26
CA ALA A 341 -3.37 28.74 -24.09
C ALA A 341 -3.47 30.23 -24.37
N LYS A 342 -4.09 31.03 -23.45
CA LYS A 342 -4.19 32.49 -23.59
C LYS A 342 -2.81 33.12 -23.50
N ASN A 343 -2.57 34.18 -24.31
CA ASN A 343 -1.35 34.97 -24.25
C ASN A 343 -1.17 35.51 -22.80
N GLY A 344 -0.04 35.16 -22.17
CA GLY A 344 0.27 35.52 -20.77
C GLY A 344 -0.03 34.42 -19.73
N GLU A 345 -0.59 33.27 -20.11
CA GLU A 345 -0.65 32.12 -19.23
C GLU A 345 0.75 31.44 -19.14
N ASP A 346 1.10 30.96 -17.92
CA ASP A 346 2.35 30.23 -17.70
C ASP A 346 2.31 28.90 -18.48
N SER A 347 3.49 28.40 -18.83
CA SER A 347 3.67 27.09 -19.46
C SER A 347 3.23 25.97 -18.53
N PHE A 348 2.80 24.85 -19.12
CA PHE A 348 2.52 23.62 -18.40
C PHE A 348 3.78 23.08 -17.72
N THR A 349 3.65 22.61 -16.51
CA THR A 349 4.70 21.84 -15.83
C THR A 349 4.61 20.35 -16.19
N GLY A 350 5.64 19.58 -15.82
CA GLY A 350 5.61 18.13 -15.97
C GLY A 350 4.42 17.49 -15.27
N ASP A 351 4.09 17.93 -14.06
CA ASP A 351 2.97 17.40 -13.28
C ASP A 351 1.62 17.72 -13.93
N ASP A 352 1.46 18.93 -14.51
CA ASP A 352 0.24 19.27 -15.26
C ASP A 352 0.04 18.31 -16.46
N ALA A 353 1.14 18.00 -17.17
CA ALA A 353 1.12 17.11 -18.33
C ALA A 353 0.88 15.64 -17.96
N LEU A 354 1.18 15.23 -16.74
CA LEU A 354 1.02 13.86 -16.29
C LEU A 354 -0.35 13.58 -15.66
N GLU A 355 -1.11 14.59 -15.25
CA GLU A 355 -2.42 14.40 -14.59
C GLU A 355 -3.41 13.64 -15.49
N GLY A 356 -3.90 12.50 -15.01
CA GLY A 356 -4.82 11.62 -15.72
C GLY A 356 -4.19 10.78 -16.83
N LEU A 357 -2.85 10.81 -16.98
CA LEU A 357 -2.14 10.05 -18.00
C LEU A 357 -1.94 8.59 -17.57
N THR A 358 -2.29 7.67 -18.45
CA THR A 358 -1.80 6.29 -18.42
C THR A 358 -0.83 6.09 -19.57
N VAL A 359 0.40 5.69 -19.28
CA VAL A 359 1.45 5.49 -20.29
C VAL A 359 2.28 4.26 -19.98
N VAL A 360 2.65 3.57 -21.05
CA VAL A 360 3.66 2.50 -21.03
C VAL A 360 4.83 2.96 -21.89
N VAL A 361 6.03 2.97 -21.31
CA VAL A 361 7.28 3.27 -22.01
C VAL A 361 8.18 2.05 -21.96
N SER A 362 8.48 1.45 -23.10
CA SER A 362 9.33 0.27 -23.21
C SER A 362 10.49 0.54 -24.16
N VAL A 363 11.70 0.23 -23.72
CA VAL A 363 12.92 0.33 -24.55
C VAL A 363 13.64 -1.00 -24.60
N LYS A 364 14.24 -1.32 -25.75
CA LYS A 364 15.08 -2.50 -25.96
C LYS A 364 16.48 -2.07 -26.39
N LEU A 365 17.47 -2.40 -25.59
CA LEU A 365 18.88 -2.00 -25.74
C LEU A 365 19.75 -3.24 -25.82
N ARG A 366 20.83 -3.19 -26.60
CA ARG A 366 21.84 -4.27 -26.64
C ARG A 366 22.69 -4.27 -25.38
N GLU A 367 23.22 -3.10 -25.03
CA GLU A 367 24.06 -2.89 -23.85
C GLU A 367 23.29 -2.04 -22.83
N ILE A 368 22.50 -2.72 -22.02
CA ILE A 368 21.66 -2.05 -21.03
C ILE A 368 22.37 -1.93 -19.69
N GLN A 369 22.25 -0.77 -19.04
CA GLN A 369 22.81 -0.51 -17.72
C GLN A 369 21.69 -0.06 -16.78
N PHE A 370 21.66 -0.67 -15.58
CA PHE A 370 20.74 -0.30 -14.50
C PHE A 370 21.49 0.33 -13.34
N GLU A 371 20.82 1.20 -12.60
CA GLU A 371 21.32 1.70 -11.31
C GLU A 371 21.06 0.64 -10.24
N GLY A 372 21.95 -0.32 -10.07
CA GLY A 372 21.89 -1.37 -9.04
C GLY A 372 21.38 -2.73 -9.52
N GLN A 373 21.55 -3.74 -8.65
CA GLN A 373 21.29 -5.14 -8.93
C GLN A 373 19.78 -5.47 -9.06
N THR A 374 18.93 -4.73 -8.38
CA THR A 374 17.47 -4.92 -8.43
C THR A 374 16.85 -4.51 -9.76
N LYS A 375 17.62 -3.86 -10.65
CA LYS A 375 17.19 -3.38 -11.97
C LYS A 375 15.99 -2.42 -11.91
N ALA A 376 15.76 -1.77 -10.77
CA ALA A 376 14.60 -0.92 -10.53
C ALA A 376 14.62 0.39 -11.35
N LYS A 377 15.82 0.85 -11.77
CA LYS A 377 15.99 2.10 -12.48
C LYS A 377 16.97 1.95 -13.64
N LEU A 378 16.57 2.43 -14.84
CA LEU A 378 17.43 2.41 -16.03
C LEU A 378 18.45 3.54 -15.99
N GLY A 379 19.75 3.20 -16.15
CA GLY A 379 20.85 4.14 -16.20
C GLY A 379 21.34 4.51 -17.61
N SER A 380 21.06 3.69 -18.64
CA SER A 380 21.54 3.90 -20.02
C SER A 380 21.10 5.25 -20.60
N MET A 381 22.06 6.16 -20.84
CA MET A 381 21.76 7.54 -21.25
C MET A 381 21.20 7.66 -22.66
N GLU A 382 21.57 6.75 -23.57
CA GLU A 382 21.09 6.71 -24.96
C GLU A 382 19.55 6.54 -25.03
N ALA A 383 18.95 5.87 -24.05
CA ALA A 383 17.50 5.68 -23.98
C ALA A 383 16.74 7.01 -23.86
N GLN A 384 17.30 8.01 -23.16
CA GLN A 384 16.67 9.31 -23.00
C GLN A 384 16.47 10.03 -24.34
N GLY A 385 17.52 10.10 -25.13
CA GLY A 385 17.49 10.76 -26.46
C GLY A 385 16.61 9.99 -27.45
N ALA A 386 16.74 8.65 -27.45
CA ALA A 386 15.97 7.79 -28.36
C ALA A 386 14.46 7.90 -28.10
N VAL A 387 14.04 7.83 -26.85
CA VAL A 387 12.62 8.01 -26.47
C VAL A 387 12.16 9.43 -26.82
N GLY A 388 12.96 10.45 -26.51
CA GLY A 388 12.64 11.84 -26.82
C GLY A 388 12.38 12.07 -28.30
N THR A 389 13.20 11.49 -29.21
CA THR A 389 13.05 11.60 -30.65
C THR A 389 11.86 10.82 -31.17
N VAL A 390 11.80 9.49 -30.87
CA VAL A 390 10.76 8.61 -31.42
C VAL A 390 9.38 9.03 -30.97
N PHE A 391 9.22 9.24 -29.66
CA PHE A 391 7.97 9.69 -29.08
C PHE A 391 7.60 11.09 -29.59
N GLY A 392 8.59 11.99 -29.62
CA GLY A 392 8.37 13.37 -30.01
C GLY A 392 7.80 13.53 -31.42
N ASP A 393 8.42 12.90 -32.39
CA ASP A 393 7.98 12.96 -33.79
C ASP A 393 6.59 12.34 -33.98
N ALA A 394 6.40 11.15 -33.41
CA ALA A 394 5.14 10.42 -33.53
C ALA A 394 3.98 11.11 -32.79
N PHE A 395 4.23 11.67 -31.62
CA PHE A 395 3.18 12.32 -30.84
C PHE A 395 2.76 13.66 -31.43
N ASN A 396 3.69 14.43 -32.02
CA ASN A 396 3.35 15.63 -32.80
C ASN A 396 2.42 15.27 -33.98
N ALA A 397 2.77 14.24 -34.76
CA ALA A 397 1.93 13.78 -35.86
C ALA A 397 0.54 13.34 -35.38
N PHE A 398 0.49 12.57 -34.28
CA PHE A 398 -0.78 12.13 -33.67
C PHE A 398 -1.70 13.29 -33.28
N LEU A 399 -1.16 14.35 -32.69
CA LEU A 399 -1.94 15.52 -32.28
C LEU A 399 -2.50 16.28 -33.49
N GLU A 400 -1.74 16.34 -34.60
CA GLU A 400 -2.17 16.99 -35.85
C GLU A 400 -3.21 16.14 -36.59
N GLU A 401 -3.01 14.83 -36.65
CA GLU A 401 -3.92 13.88 -37.32
C GLU A 401 -5.24 13.67 -36.55
N ASN A 402 -5.25 13.88 -35.22
CA ASN A 402 -6.41 13.66 -34.35
C ASN A 402 -6.77 14.92 -33.56
N PRO A 403 -7.27 15.98 -34.20
CA PRO A 403 -7.49 17.29 -33.56
C PRO A 403 -8.51 17.28 -32.43
N GLU A 404 -9.49 16.37 -32.45
CA GLU A 404 -10.45 16.22 -31.36
C GLU A 404 -9.78 15.63 -30.11
N ASP A 405 -8.99 14.57 -30.28
CA ASP A 405 -8.21 13.95 -29.19
C ASP A 405 -7.18 14.93 -28.64
N ALA A 406 -6.47 15.65 -29.52
CA ALA A 406 -5.50 16.66 -29.13
C ALA A 406 -6.14 17.77 -28.29
N ARG A 407 -7.34 18.25 -28.69
CA ARG A 407 -8.07 19.26 -27.91
C ARG A 407 -8.50 18.72 -26.54
N ALA A 408 -8.96 17.47 -26.47
CA ALA A 408 -9.34 16.83 -25.21
C ALA A 408 -8.14 16.72 -24.27
N ILE A 409 -6.98 16.25 -24.77
CA ILE A 409 -5.72 16.14 -24.03
C ILE A 409 -5.27 17.51 -23.50
N VAL A 410 -5.17 18.52 -24.39
CA VAL A 410 -4.70 19.86 -24.00
C VAL A 410 -5.66 20.50 -22.99
N ASN A 411 -6.98 20.35 -23.16
CA ASN A 411 -7.95 20.86 -22.20
C ASN A 411 -7.79 20.21 -20.80
N LYS A 412 -7.49 18.93 -20.74
CA LYS A 412 -7.17 18.23 -19.47
C LYS A 412 -5.95 18.85 -18.78
N VAL A 413 -4.89 19.09 -19.56
CA VAL A 413 -3.64 19.69 -19.05
C VAL A 413 -3.85 21.17 -18.64
N ILE A 414 -4.66 21.92 -19.37
CA ILE A 414 -5.05 23.29 -18.98
C ILE A 414 -5.83 23.26 -17.65
N LEU A 415 -6.73 22.29 -17.49
CA LEU A 415 -7.49 22.14 -16.26
C LEU A 415 -6.57 21.79 -15.08
N ALA A 416 -5.59 20.91 -15.25
CA ALA A 416 -4.56 20.59 -14.27
C ALA A 416 -3.73 21.82 -13.88
N MET A 417 -3.25 22.60 -14.88
CA MET A 417 -2.53 23.85 -14.64
C MET A 417 -3.36 24.87 -13.85
N LYS A 418 -4.63 25.05 -14.21
CA LYS A 418 -5.53 25.96 -13.49
C LYS A 418 -5.76 25.50 -12.05
N ALA A 419 -5.93 24.21 -11.83
CA ALA A 419 -6.07 23.64 -10.49
C ALA A 419 -4.81 23.86 -9.64
N ARG A 420 -3.62 23.60 -10.20
CA ARG A 420 -2.33 23.87 -9.54
C ARG A 420 -2.18 25.37 -9.17
N LYS A 421 -2.51 26.28 -10.07
CA LYS A 421 -2.49 27.72 -9.80
C LYS A 421 -3.47 28.12 -8.71
N ALA A 422 -4.71 27.60 -8.75
CA ALA A 422 -5.71 27.86 -7.73
C ALA A 422 -5.27 27.32 -6.36
N ALA A 423 -4.69 26.11 -6.33
CA ALA A 423 -4.11 25.53 -5.12
C ALA A 423 -2.98 26.40 -4.55
N LYS A 424 -2.06 26.87 -5.41
CA LYS A 424 -0.98 27.78 -5.00
C LYS A 424 -1.53 29.09 -4.45
N ALA A 425 -2.50 29.72 -5.12
CA ALA A 425 -3.12 30.96 -4.66
C ALA A 425 -3.86 30.78 -3.32
N ALA A 426 -4.56 29.65 -3.14
CA ALA A 426 -5.20 29.31 -1.87
C ALA A 426 -4.16 29.11 -0.75
N LYS A 427 -3.06 28.39 -1.03
CA LYS A 427 -1.93 28.20 -0.13
C LYS A 427 -1.32 29.55 0.27
N ASP A 428 -1.01 30.42 -0.70
CA ASP A 428 -0.44 31.74 -0.47
C ASP A 428 -1.40 32.64 0.33
N SER A 429 -2.71 32.52 0.12
CA SER A 429 -3.73 33.24 0.90
C SER A 429 -3.76 32.79 2.37
N VAL A 430 -3.65 31.48 2.61
CA VAL A 430 -3.58 30.91 3.98
C VAL A 430 -2.30 31.35 4.68
N LEU A 431 -1.16 31.32 3.95
CA LEU A 431 0.14 31.74 4.48
C LEU A 431 0.20 33.25 4.75
N ARG A 432 -0.37 34.10 3.86
CA ARG A 432 -0.41 35.55 4.05
C ARG A 432 -1.31 35.98 5.20
N LYS A 433 -2.48 35.32 5.37
CA LYS A 433 -3.35 35.55 6.54
C LYS A 433 -2.66 35.15 7.85
N GLY A 434 -1.89 34.04 7.85
CA GLY A 434 -1.12 33.62 9.02
C GLY A 434 0.08 34.53 9.35
N ALA A 435 0.64 35.22 8.35
CA ALA A 435 1.84 36.07 8.54
C ALA A 435 1.53 37.55 8.86
N LEU A 436 0.37 38.07 8.44
CA LEU A 436 0.00 39.50 8.56
C LEU A 436 -1.00 39.83 9.69
N GLU A 437 -1.80 38.86 10.10
CA GLU A 437 -2.73 39.01 11.22
C GLU A 437 -2.39 37.93 12.24
N GLY A 438 -1.60 38.19 13.26
CA GLY A 438 -1.22 37.25 14.30
C GLY A 438 -2.23 36.08 14.40
N MET A 439 -1.89 34.92 13.89
CA MET A 439 -2.67 33.73 13.55
C MET A 439 -4.12 33.76 14.09
N THR A 440 -5.08 34.19 13.30
CA THR A 440 -6.50 33.95 13.63
C THR A 440 -6.78 32.47 13.50
N LEU A 441 -6.78 31.82 14.65
CA LEU A 441 -7.13 30.41 14.76
C LEU A 441 -8.54 30.16 14.23
N PRO A 442 -8.87 28.97 13.72
CA PRO A 442 -10.22 28.67 13.30
C PRO A 442 -11.22 29.00 14.41
N GLY A 443 -12.27 29.73 14.09
CA GLY A 443 -13.26 30.20 15.12
C GLY A 443 -13.92 29.05 15.90
N LYS A 444 -13.76 27.80 15.43
CA LYS A 444 -14.24 26.59 16.13
C LYS A 444 -13.20 25.96 17.04
N LEU A 445 -11.91 26.27 16.88
CA LEU A 445 -10.86 25.74 17.72
C LEU A 445 -10.93 26.38 19.11
N ALA A 446 -11.18 25.56 20.11
CA ALA A 446 -10.96 25.97 21.50
C ALA A 446 -9.52 25.62 21.88
N ASP A 447 -8.61 26.56 21.75
CA ASP A 447 -7.18 26.34 21.96
C ASP A 447 -6.82 26.17 23.44
N CYS A 448 -5.62 25.58 23.70
CA CYS A 448 -5.03 25.49 25.02
C CYS A 448 -4.22 26.76 25.37
N GLN A 449 -3.86 26.87 26.62
CA GLN A 449 -3.08 28.03 27.14
C GLN A 449 -1.58 27.84 26.94
N SER A 450 -1.10 26.56 26.95
CA SER A 450 0.31 26.27 26.75
C SER A 450 0.71 26.58 25.30
N SER A 451 1.87 27.19 25.15
CA SER A 451 2.54 27.42 23.86
C SER A 451 3.63 26.36 23.58
N ASP A 452 3.90 25.45 24.53
CA ASP A 452 4.82 24.34 24.32
C ASP A 452 4.12 23.19 23.61
N PRO A 453 4.53 22.83 22.39
CA PRO A 453 3.91 21.73 21.66
C PRO A 453 4.03 20.38 22.36
N ALA A 454 5.10 20.17 23.17
CA ALA A 454 5.33 18.92 23.88
C ALA A 454 4.29 18.66 24.98
N ASP A 455 3.79 19.74 25.61
CA ASP A 455 2.76 19.68 26.64
C ASP A 455 1.35 19.78 26.08
N SER A 456 1.22 20.12 24.78
CA SER A 456 -0.06 20.46 24.15
C SER A 456 -0.64 19.30 23.38
N GLU A 457 -1.95 19.11 23.51
CA GLU A 457 -2.74 18.04 22.87
C GLU A 457 -3.91 18.63 22.10
N LEU A 458 -4.16 18.14 20.89
CA LEU A 458 -5.33 18.52 20.09
C LEU A 458 -6.28 17.33 19.97
N PHE A 459 -7.48 17.47 20.53
CA PHE A 459 -8.59 16.56 20.33
C PHE A 459 -9.41 16.98 19.11
N ILE A 460 -9.48 16.12 18.12
CA ILE A 460 -10.36 16.24 16.95
C ILE A 460 -11.62 15.43 17.28
N VAL A 461 -12.74 16.11 17.49
CA VAL A 461 -13.98 15.48 17.95
C VAL A 461 -15.07 15.56 16.89
N GLU A 462 -15.99 14.60 16.89
CA GLU A 462 -17.11 14.54 15.97
C GLU A 462 -18.27 15.41 16.46
N GLY A 463 -18.66 16.38 15.63
CA GLY A 463 -19.82 17.22 15.86
C GLY A 463 -19.66 18.33 16.91
N ASP A 464 -20.61 19.26 16.89
CA ASP A 464 -20.62 20.38 17.82
C ASP A 464 -21.08 19.96 19.23
N SER A 465 -21.88 18.87 19.37
CA SER A 465 -22.36 18.35 20.66
C SER A 465 -21.20 17.78 21.48
N ALA A 466 -20.50 16.75 20.97
CA ALA A 466 -19.32 16.20 21.63
C ALA A 466 -18.22 17.27 21.82
N GLY A 467 -18.09 18.20 20.85
CA GLY A 467 -17.19 19.36 20.96
C GLY A 467 -17.56 20.28 22.13
N GLY A 468 -18.83 20.47 22.41
CA GLY A 468 -19.34 21.25 23.57
C GLY A 468 -18.96 20.59 24.89
N THR A 469 -19.27 19.31 25.04
CA THR A 469 -18.96 18.52 26.24
C THR A 469 -17.44 18.45 26.47
N ALA A 470 -16.64 18.18 25.41
CA ALA A 470 -15.18 18.13 25.50
C ALA A 470 -14.56 19.49 25.89
N LYS A 471 -15.10 20.62 25.39
CA LYS A 471 -14.68 21.97 25.80
C LYS A 471 -14.91 22.26 27.26
N GLN A 472 -15.98 21.69 27.86
CA GLN A 472 -16.28 21.86 29.28
C GLN A 472 -15.38 20.97 30.14
N GLY A 473 -15.19 19.69 29.75
CA GLY A 473 -14.45 18.69 30.53
C GLY A 473 -12.91 18.79 30.44
N ARG A 474 -12.33 19.48 29.43
CA ARG A 474 -10.89 19.50 29.15
C ARG A 474 -10.04 20.21 30.20
N ASP A 475 -8.77 19.86 30.30
CA ASP A 475 -7.76 20.74 30.91
C ASP A 475 -7.41 21.87 29.90
N ARG A 476 -7.91 23.08 30.21
CA ARG A 476 -7.69 24.26 29.35
C ARG A 476 -6.23 24.66 29.22
N ARG A 477 -5.38 24.19 30.11
CA ARG A 477 -3.95 24.52 30.10
C ARG A 477 -3.24 23.82 28.94
N THR A 478 -3.53 22.53 28.72
CA THR A 478 -2.77 21.68 27.78
C THR A 478 -3.61 21.08 26.65
N GLN A 479 -4.96 21.09 26.75
CA GLN A 479 -5.81 20.42 25.79
C GLN A 479 -6.61 21.42 24.94
N ALA A 480 -6.46 21.29 23.61
CA ALA A 480 -7.24 22.01 22.60
C ALA A 480 -8.31 21.08 21.99
N ILE A 481 -9.47 21.66 21.62
CA ILE A 481 -10.60 20.94 21.03
C ILE A 481 -10.95 21.55 19.68
N LEU A 482 -10.97 20.72 18.64
CA LEU A 482 -11.44 21.07 17.30
C LEU A 482 -12.62 20.18 16.89
N PRO A 483 -13.85 20.66 16.93
CA PRO A 483 -15.00 19.90 16.45
C PRO A 483 -15.05 19.91 14.92
N LEU A 484 -15.32 18.73 14.32
CA LEU A 484 -15.58 18.57 12.90
C LEU A 484 -17.08 18.39 12.64
N ARG A 485 -17.61 19.01 11.60
CA ARG A 485 -19.02 18.86 11.20
C ARG A 485 -19.19 17.70 10.22
N GLY A 486 -19.40 16.52 10.75
CA GLY A 486 -19.63 15.30 9.93
C GLY A 486 -18.41 14.89 9.10
N LYS A 487 -18.65 14.16 8.02
CA LYS A 487 -17.62 13.58 7.16
C LYS A 487 -16.84 14.64 6.40
N ILE A 488 -15.51 14.65 6.54
CA ILE A 488 -14.64 15.53 5.75
C ILE A 488 -14.57 15.03 4.29
N LEU A 489 -14.06 15.86 3.39
CA LEU A 489 -13.83 15.48 2.00
C LEU A 489 -12.88 14.29 1.92
N ASN A 490 -13.25 13.24 1.17
CA ASN A 490 -12.32 12.18 0.81
C ASN A 490 -11.25 12.75 -0.14
N ILE A 491 -9.99 12.74 0.32
CA ILE A 491 -8.89 13.38 -0.39
C ILE A 491 -8.09 12.42 -1.26
N GLU A 492 -8.37 11.13 -1.22
CA GLU A 492 -7.58 10.12 -1.95
C GLU A 492 -7.52 10.42 -3.46
N ARG A 493 -8.64 10.91 -4.02
CA ARG A 493 -8.76 11.29 -5.43
C ARG A 493 -9.11 12.76 -5.63
N ALA A 494 -9.05 13.56 -4.57
CA ALA A 494 -9.37 14.97 -4.65
C ALA A 494 -8.14 15.79 -5.06
N ARG A 495 -8.36 16.73 -5.98
CA ARG A 495 -7.33 17.72 -6.31
C ARG A 495 -7.05 18.64 -5.13
N LEU A 496 -5.82 19.13 -5.05
CA LEU A 496 -5.36 19.98 -3.94
C LEU A 496 -6.20 21.27 -3.82
N ASP A 497 -6.63 21.85 -4.94
CA ASP A 497 -7.49 23.06 -4.94
C ASP A 497 -8.86 22.80 -4.30
N ARG A 498 -9.50 21.66 -4.61
CA ARG A 498 -10.76 21.24 -4.01
C ARG A 498 -10.59 20.90 -2.52
N MET A 499 -9.49 20.26 -2.18
CA MET A 499 -9.13 19.95 -0.80
C MET A 499 -8.97 21.22 0.04
N LEU A 500 -8.19 22.20 -0.44
CA LEU A 500 -8.00 23.49 0.19
C LEU A 500 -9.24 24.40 0.07
N GLY A 501 -10.22 24.06 -0.77
CA GLY A 501 -11.55 24.66 -0.80
C GLY A 501 -12.39 24.28 0.43
N SER A 502 -12.18 23.09 1.01
CA SER A 502 -12.91 22.58 2.18
C SER A 502 -12.56 23.37 3.44
N GLU A 503 -13.57 23.95 4.09
CA GLU A 503 -13.39 24.69 5.35
C GLU A 503 -12.83 23.80 6.47
N GLN A 504 -13.29 22.56 6.56
CA GLN A 504 -12.84 21.62 7.60
C GLN A 504 -11.36 21.26 7.45
N ILE A 505 -10.90 21.01 6.21
CA ILE A 505 -9.50 20.73 5.94
C ILE A 505 -8.64 21.97 6.21
N LYS A 506 -9.09 23.17 5.81
CA LYS A 506 -8.41 24.42 6.17
C LYS A 506 -8.27 24.59 7.68
N ASN A 507 -9.32 24.28 8.44
CA ASN A 507 -9.29 24.37 9.89
C ASN A 507 -8.27 23.39 10.51
N LEU A 508 -8.14 22.18 9.98
CA LEU A 508 -7.12 21.23 10.39
C LEU A 508 -5.70 21.73 10.08
N VAL A 509 -5.45 22.20 8.84
CA VAL A 509 -4.15 22.77 8.45
C VAL A 509 -3.75 23.95 9.33
N LEU A 510 -4.68 24.85 9.62
CA LEU A 510 -4.45 26.01 10.51
C LEU A 510 -4.22 25.58 11.96
N ALA A 511 -4.98 24.59 12.45
CA ALA A 511 -4.81 24.08 13.82
C ALA A 511 -3.45 23.43 14.00
N PHE A 512 -2.97 22.64 13.04
CA PHE A 512 -1.63 22.01 13.12
C PHE A 512 -0.50 23.05 13.06
N GLY A 513 -0.65 24.10 12.25
CA GLY A 513 0.36 25.15 12.09
C GLY A 513 1.52 24.80 11.17
N THR A 514 1.58 23.57 10.66
CA THR A 514 2.70 22.99 9.87
C THR A 514 2.70 23.39 8.40
N ALA A 515 1.66 24.10 7.91
CA ALA A 515 1.35 24.19 6.48
C ALA A 515 1.09 22.80 5.86
N ILE A 516 1.17 22.64 4.51
CA ILE A 516 0.81 21.40 3.81
C ILE A 516 1.63 21.22 2.52
N GLY A 517 1.88 19.99 2.10
CA GLY A 517 2.62 19.66 0.88
C GLY A 517 4.07 20.12 0.95
N ASP A 518 4.60 20.71 -0.12
CA ASP A 518 6.02 21.14 -0.21
C ASP A 518 6.45 22.19 0.84
N THR A 519 5.50 22.84 1.49
CA THR A 519 5.77 23.84 2.56
C THR A 519 5.54 23.27 3.95
N PHE A 520 5.28 21.98 4.07
CA PHE A 520 5.11 21.32 5.36
C PHE A 520 6.40 21.45 6.20
N ASP A 521 6.24 21.92 7.42
CA ASP A 521 7.34 22.08 8.38
C ASP A 521 6.90 21.55 9.74
N ILE A 522 7.41 20.39 10.12
CA ILE A 522 7.07 19.72 11.37
C ILE A 522 7.50 20.52 12.60
N THR A 523 8.54 21.36 12.48
CA THR A 523 9.04 22.19 13.60
C THR A 523 8.03 23.24 14.04
N ARG A 524 7.05 23.56 13.20
CA ARG A 524 5.97 24.52 13.47
C ARG A 524 4.72 23.86 14.03
N LEU A 525 4.75 22.55 14.28
CA LEU A 525 3.62 21.82 14.85
C LEU A 525 3.27 22.37 16.24
N ARG A 526 1.98 22.63 16.47
CA ARG A 526 1.49 23.24 17.70
C ARG A 526 1.15 22.23 18.79
N TYR A 527 0.98 20.95 18.45
CA TYR A 527 0.54 19.91 19.37
C TYR A 527 1.29 18.60 19.07
N HIS A 528 2.07 18.09 20.02
CA HIS A 528 2.77 16.81 19.85
C HIS A 528 1.88 15.60 20.15
N LYS A 529 0.59 15.81 20.46
CA LYS A 529 -0.42 14.76 20.48
C LYS A 529 -1.66 15.23 19.73
N ILE A 530 -1.96 14.57 18.63
CA ILE A 530 -3.16 14.76 17.83
C ILE A 530 -4.05 13.55 18.07
N ILE A 531 -5.16 13.72 18.75
CA ILE A 531 -6.02 12.67 19.26
C ILE A 531 -7.33 12.68 18.49
N LEU A 532 -7.59 11.60 17.74
CA LEU A 532 -8.85 11.39 17.03
C LEU A 532 -9.87 10.79 18.01
N ALA A 533 -10.88 11.57 18.36
CA ALA A 533 -11.95 11.19 19.26
C ALA A 533 -13.28 11.24 18.49
N THR A 534 -13.55 10.15 17.75
CA THR A 534 -14.78 9.93 16.97
C THR A 534 -15.70 8.98 17.71
N ASP A 535 -16.97 9.03 17.36
CA ASP A 535 -17.99 8.12 17.93
C ASP A 535 -17.68 6.65 17.64
N ALA A 536 -18.19 5.73 18.45
CA ALA A 536 -17.96 4.29 18.32
C ALA A 536 -18.86 3.63 17.26
N ASP A 537 -19.55 4.39 16.44
CA ASP A 537 -20.44 3.91 15.39
C ASP A 537 -19.75 3.84 14.00
N VAL A 538 -20.50 3.41 12.99
CA VAL A 538 -20.02 3.26 11.62
C VAL A 538 -19.64 4.62 10.97
N ASP A 539 -20.31 5.71 11.34
CA ASP A 539 -20.03 7.04 10.82
C ASP A 539 -18.74 7.61 11.43
N GLY A 540 -18.55 7.44 12.74
CA GLY A 540 -17.32 7.81 13.42
C GLY A 540 -16.11 7.01 12.92
N ALA A 541 -16.28 5.73 12.64
CA ALA A 541 -15.23 4.91 12.01
C ALA A 541 -14.87 5.43 10.61
N HIS A 542 -15.85 5.87 9.81
CA HIS A 542 -15.63 6.47 8.50
C HIS A 542 -14.92 7.82 8.59
N ILE A 543 -15.35 8.71 9.52
CA ILE A 543 -14.70 10.01 9.75
C ILE A 543 -13.24 9.81 10.15
N ARG A 544 -12.96 8.87 11.05
CA ARG A 544 -11.60 8.49 11.45
C ARG A 544 -10.76 8.04 10.25
N THR A 545 -11.32 7.20 9.38
CA THR A 545 -10.62 6.74 8.17
C THR A 545 -10.32 7.89 7.21
N LEU A 546 -11.25 8.83 7.01
CA LEU A 546 -11.03 10.02 6.18
C LEU A 546 -9.93 10.92 6.74
N ILE A 547 -9.88 11.12 8.07
CA ILE A 547 -8.82 11.90 8.72
C ILE A 547 -7.47 11.18 8.59
N LEU A 548 -7.42 9.86 8.81
CA LEU A 548 -6.20 9.08 8.64
C LEU A 548 -5.70 9.12 7.20
N THR A 549 -6.59 9.08 6.21
CA THR A 549 -6.23 9.26 4.79
C THR A 549 -5.57 10.63 4.57
N LEU A 550 -6.14 11.71 5.13
CA LEU A 550 -5.57 13.05 5.05
C LEU A 550 -4.18 13.10 5.70
N LEU A 551 -4.04 12.55 6.90
CA LEU A 551 -2.77 12.54 7.63
C LEU A 551 -1.71 11.71 6.89
N TYR A 552 -2.07 10.55 6.37
CA TYR A 552 -1.17 9.69 5.61
C TYR A 552 -0.67 10.34 4.32
N ARG A 553 -1.57 10.97 3.54
CA ARG A 553 -1.23 11.53 2.23
C ARG A 553 -0.49 12.87 2.31
N TYR A 554 -0.84 13.73 3.26
CA TYR A 554 -0.36 15.12 3.27
C TYR A 554 0.40 15.54 4.53
N PHE A 555 0.32 14.74 5.60
CA PHE A 555 0.95 15.02 6.90
C PHE A 555 1.69 13.78 7.44
N ARG A 556 2.20 12.95 6.55
CA ARG A 556 2.84 11.70 6.89
C ARG A 556 3.89 11.81 8.01
N PRO A 557 4.76 12.84 8.05
CA PRO A 557 5.73 12.98 9.14
C PRO A 557 5.10 13.03 10.54
N LEU A 558 3.82 13.44 10.68
CA LEU A 558 3.12 13.42 11.97
C LEU A 558 2.84 11.98 12.44
N VAL A 559 2.59 11.07 11.51
CA VAL A 559 2.38 9.64 11.80
C VAL A 559 3.72 8.97 12.08
N ASP A 560 4.72 9.20 11.23
CA ASP A 560 6.06 8.60 11.34
C ASP A 560 6.76 9.02 12.64
N THR A 561 6.50 10.25 13.14
CA THR A 561 7.04 10.75 14.42
C THR A 561 6.22 10.27 15.63
N GLY A 562 5.06 9.63 15.40
CA GLY A 562 4.22 9.07 16.46
C GLY A 562 3.35 10.11 17.19
N TYR A 563 2.99 11.22 16.55
CA TYR A 563 2.15 12.27 17.16
C TYR A 563 0.64 12.03 17.00
N VAL A 564 0.22 10.99 16.28
CA VAL A 564 -1.19 10.70 15.98
C VAL A 564 -1.69 9.56 16.87
N TYR A 565 -2.82 9.79 17.53
CA TYR A 565 -3.46 8.84 18.43
C TYR A 565 -4.96 8.71 18.15
N ILE A 566 -5.52 7.56 18.50
CA ILE A 566 -6.95 7.30 18.50
C ILE A 566 -7.39 7.12 19.95
N ALA A 567 -8.35 7.93 20.41
CA ALA A 567 -8.98 7.77 21.70
C ALA A 567 -9.85 6.52 21.72
N GLN A 568 -9.82 5.81 22.83
CA GLN A 568 -10.68 4.65 23.09
C GLN A 568 -11.59 4.95 24.27
N PRO A 569 -12.76 5.57 24.06
CA PRO A 569 -13.75 5.80 25.11
C PRO A 569 -14.37 4.46 25.52
N PRO A 570 -14.93 4.36 26.75
CA PRO A 570 -15.66 3.17 27.18
C PRO A 570 -16.94 3.01 26.35
N LEU A 571 -17.32 1.74 26.11
CA LEU A 571 -18.56 1.39 25.43
C LEU A 571 -19.74 1.29 26.41
N TYR A 572 -19.46 1.00 27.69
CA TYR A 572 -20.48 0.80 28.68
C TYR A 572 -20.16 1.51 29.98
N LYS A 573 -21.22 2.10 30.59
CA LYS A 573 -21.26 2.58 31.96
C LYS A 573 -22.20 1.66 32.75
N VAL A 574 -21.73 1.12 33.87
CA VAL A 574 -22.50 0.28 34.77
C VAL A 574 -22.56 0.93 36.13
N ILE A 575 -23.77 1.15 36.64
CA ILE A 575 -24.01 1.70 37.95
C ILE A 575 -24.48 0.53 38.85
N ARG A 576 -23.68 0.24 39.87
CA ARG A 576 -23.96 -0.82 40.87
C ARG A 576 -24.06 -0.17 42.26
N GLY A 577 -25.29 0.17 42.65
CA GLY A 577 -25.51 0.91 43.88
C GLY A 577 -24.90 2.33 43.85
N LYS A 578 -23.77 2.55 44.51
CA LYS A 578 -23.00 3.81 44.49
C LYS A 578 -21.73 3.76 43.64
N GLU A 579 -21.40 2.62 43.11
CA GLU A 579 -20.19 2.39 42.31
C GLU A 579 -20.51 2.57 40.83
N ILE A 580 -19.65 3.31 40.11
CA ILE A 580 -19.72 3.50 38.67
C ILE A 580 -18.51 2.79 38.07
N LEU A 581 -18.78 1.86 37.15
CA LEU A 581 -17.78 1.09 36.43
C LEU A 581 -17.88 1.37 34.94
N TYR A 582 -16.72 1.50 34.27
CA TYR A 582 -16.63 1.70 32.81
C TYR A 582 -16.00 0.47 32.18
N PHE A 583 -16.55 0.00 31.05
CA PHE A 583 -16.05 -1.14 30.31
C PHE A 583 -15.81 -0.77 28.84
N TYR A 584 -14.70 -1.25 28.29
CA TYR A 584 -14.22 -0.94 26.95
C TYR A 584 -14.55 -2.02 25.93
N SER A 585 -15.05 -3.19 26.38
CA SER A 585 -15.51 -4.27 25.51
C SER A 585 -16.67 -5.06 26.15
N ASP A 586 -17.42 -5.78 25.32
CA ASP A 586 -18.44 -6.72 25.77
C ASP A 586 -17.85 -7.83 26.63
N GLU A 587 -16.66 -8.29 26.29
CA GLU A 587 -15.95 -9.34 27.03
C GLU A 587 -15.62 -8.90 28.46
N GLU A 588 -15.09 -7.68 28.63
CA GLU A 588 -14.81 -7.11 29.96
C GLU A 588 -16.07 -6.98 30.78
N LYS A 589 -17.13 -6.41 30.19
CA LYS A 589 -18.44 -6.25 30.84
C LYS A 589 -19.00 -7.61 31.30
N ASN A 590 -19.05 -8.58 30.39
CA ASN A 590 -19.61 -9.90 30.66
C ASN A 590 -18.77 -10.67 31.68
N LYS A 591 -17.46 -10.53 31.69
CA LYS A 591 -16.56 -11.14 32.68
C LYS A 591 -16.74 -10.54 34.07
N ALA A 592 -16.97 -9.22 34.15
CA ALA A 592 -17.14 -8.52 35.43
C ALA A 592 -18.53 -8.73 36.04
N LEU A 593 -19.58 -8.81 35.23
CA LEU A 593 -20.97 -8.91 35.68
C LEU A 593 -21.49 -10.36 35.75
N GLY A 594 -20.86 -11.33 35.06
CA GLY A 594 -21.25 -12.72 35.03
C GLY A 594 -22.73 -12.89 34.67
N LYS A 595 -23.45 -13.72 35.43
CA LYS A 595 -24.90 -13.95 35.23
C LYS A 595 -25.79 -12.73 35.53
N GLU A 596 -25.26 -11.71 36.21
CA GLU A 596 -26.00 -10.46 36.50
C GLU A 596 -26.19 -9.60 35.23
N ALA A 597 -25.39 -9.83 34.19
CA ALA A 597 -25.52 -9.13 32.91
C ALA A 597 -26.77 -9.55 32.11
N GLU A 598 -27.18 -10.82 32.21
CA GLU A 598 -28.37 -11.36 31.52
C GLU A 598 -29.68 -10.82 32.09
N VAL A 599 -29.72 -10.61 33.43
CA VAL A 599 -30.92 -10.11 34.12
C VAL A 599 -31.11 -8.59 33.91
N ALA A 600 -30.03 -7.84 33.72
CA ALA A 600 -30.09 -6.39 33.54
C ALA A 600 -30.50 -5.99 32.12
N THR A 601 -30.22 -6.81 31.08
CA THR A 601 -30.66 -6.58 29.72
C THR A 601 -32.16 -6.78 29.50
N GLU A 602 -32.79 -7.68 30.23
CA GLU A 602 -34.26 -7.91 30.17
C GLU A 602 -35.09 -6.81 30.86
N SER A 603 -34.49 -6.03 31.77
CA SER A 603 -35.20 -4.97 32.51
C SER A 603 -34.94 -3.56 31.97
N GLY A 604 -34.02 -3.38 31.03
CA GLY A 604 -33.53 -2.05 30.59
C GLY A 604 -34.27 -1.43 29.42
N GLU A 605 -34.99 -2.19 28.60
CA GLU A 605 -35.66 -1.61 27.39
C GLU A 605 -37.03 -0.95 27.72
N GLY A 606 -37.62 -1.24 28.90
CA GLY A 606 -38.93 -0.71 29.30
C GLY A 606 -38.89 0.66 30.02
N ASP A 607 -37.82 0.97 30.73
CA ASP A 607 -37.77 2.16 31.61
C ASP A 607 -37.20 3.44 30.99
N LEU A 608 -36.44 3.33 29.87
CA LEU A 608 -35.84 4.48 29.20
C LEU A 608 -36.82 5.29 28.34
N GLN A 609 -37.96 4.71 27.93
CA GLN A 609 -39.01 5.46 27.24
C GLN A 609 -39.86 6.29 28.22
N SER A 610 -40.08 5.81 29.44
CA SER A 610 -40.87 6.52 30.46
C SER A 610 -40.13 7.74 31.06
N ASP A 611 -38.81 7.68 31.16
CA ASP A 611 -38.01 8.82 31.66
C ASP A 611 -37.78 9.89 30.60
N LYS A 612 -37.70 9.52 29.32
CA LYS A 612 -37.68 10.50 28.20
C LYS A 612 -39.01 11.25 28.07
N GLU A 613 -40.16 10.57 28.28
CA GLU A 613 -41.47 11.23 28.27
C GLU A 613 -41.69 12.12 29.51
N ARG A 614 -41.11 11.78 30.65
CA ARG A 614 -41.15 12.64 31.86
C ARG A 614 -40.26 13.90 31.71
N LEU A 615 -39.09 13.74 31.10
CA LEU A 615 -38.19 14.88 30.81
C LEU A 615 -38.71 15.80 29.69
N LEU A 616 -39.41 15.25 28.69
CA LEU A 616 -40.07 16.07 27.66
C LEU A 616 -41.36 16.75 28.24
N GLY A 617 -42.07 16.10 29.16
CA GLY A 617 -43.22 16.70 29.82
C GLY A 617 -42.87 17.86 30.74
N ALA A 618 -41.73 17.74 31.46
CA ALA A 618 -41.22 18.84 32.32
C ALA A 618 -40.68 20.03 31.53
N ALA A 619 -40.09 19.80 30.35
CA ALA A 619 -39.56 20.85 29.47
C ALA A 619 -40.68 21.64 28.71
N THR A 620 -41.89 21.10 28.64
CA THR A 620 -43.05 21.76 28.01
C THR A 620 -43.88 22.58 28.98
N GLU A 621 -43.76 22.32 30.29
CA GLU A 621 -44.43 23.18 31.31
C GLU A 621 -43.64 24.45 31.63
N ASP A 622 -42.31 24.47 31.53
CA ASP A 622 -41.50 25.67 31.76
C ASP A 622 -41.54 26.70 30.63
N VAL A 623 -41.95 26.32 29.43
CA VAL A 623 -42.09 27.29 28.29
C VAL A 623 -43.48 27.91 28.20
N ALA A 624 -44.47 27.38 28.94
CA ALA A 624 -45.83 27.97 29.03
C ALA A 624 -45.98 29.07 30.08
N ASN A 625 -45.05 29.19 31.05
CA ASN A 625 -45.15 30.15 32.15
C ASN A 625 -44.41 31.47 31.95
N GLU A 626 -43.76 31.72 30.83
CA GLU A 626 -43.09 33.01 30.58
C GLU A 626 -43.90 34.00 29.69
N ARG A 627 -45.20 33.78 29.50
CA ARG A 627 -46.04 34.69 28.66
C ARG A 627 -47.27 35.31 29.33
N ASP A 628 -47.45 35.24 30.65
CA ASP A 628 -48.58 35.90 31.32
C ASP A 628 -48.21 36.47 32.70
N GLU A 629 -47.17 37.33 32.80
CA GLU A 629 -47.03 38.25 33.91
C GLU A 629 -47.24 39.69 33.46
N ALA A 630 -48.51 40.04 33.24
CA ALA A 630 -48.98 41.43 33.39
C ALA A 630 -50.47 41.40 33.64
N ARG A 631 -50.92 41.25 34.89
CA ARG A 631 -52.00 42.01 35.53
C ARG A 631 -52.54 41.38 36.84
N THR A 632 -52.43 42.23 37.85
CA THR A 632 -53.31 42.44 39.04
C THR A 632 -53.44 41.39 40.13
N SER A 633 -52.83 41.74 41.23
CA SER A 633 -53.30 41.77 42.69
C SER A 633 -54.67 41.11 43.02
N GLN A 634 -54.72 40.26 44.02
CA GLN A 634 -55.41 40.41 45.34
C GLN A 634 -55.77 39.03 45.99
N SER A 635 -55.35 38.98 47.28
CA SER A 635 -56.00 38.32 48.42
C SER A 635 -56.05 36.80 48.58
N GLU A 636 -55.43 36.37 49.66
CA GLU A 636 -55.55 35.18 50.47
C GLU A 636 -57.02 34.83 50.91
N PRO A 637 -57.38 33.71 51.70
CA PRO A 637 -56.55 32.85 52.53
C PRO A 637 -57.04 31.35 52.71
N VAL A 638 -56.12 30.51 53.27
CA VAL A 638 -56.30 29.47 54.33
C VAL A 638 -57.46 28.47 54.28
N ALA A 639 -57.14 27.19 54.40
CA ALA A 639 -57.57 26.13 55.34
C ALA A 639 -57.08 24.72 54.88
N GLU A 640 -56.24 24.07 55.62
CA GLU A 640 -56.43 23.15 56.79
C GLU A 640 -57.14 21.83 56.52
N ARG A 641 -56.36 20.73 56.86
CA ARG A 641 -56.74 19.40 57.39
C ARG A 641 -57.24 18.30 56.45
N ALA A 642 -56.54 17.13 56.46
CA ALA A 642 -56.93 16.06 57.41
C ALA A 642 -55.96 14.85 57.36
N LEU A 643 -55.69 14.37 58.57
CA LEU A 643 -54.99 13.13 58.89
C LEU A 643 -55.85 11.85 58.56
N GLY A 644 -55.14 10.76 58.34
CA GLY A 644 -55.62 9.35 58.58
C GLY A 644 -54.97 8.39 57.57
N SER A 645 -54.38 7.28 57.83
CA SER A 645 -54.28 6.43 59.03
C SER A 645 -53.20 5.39 58.74
N ARG A 646 -52.53 5.00 59.84
CA ARG A 646 -51.59 3.83 59.87
C ARG A 646 -52.27 2.54 59.48
N ARG A 647 -51.58 1.68 58.71
CA ARG A 647 -51.65 0.23 58.86
C ARG A 647 -50.25 -0.34 58.86
N GLU A 648 -49.86 -0.92 59.99
CA GLU A 648 -48.71 -1.79 60.16
C GLU A 648 -48.99 -3.11 59.44
N GLY A 649 -48.01 -3.56 58.67
CA GLY A 649 -47.96 -4.90 58.13
C GLY A 649 -46.46 -5.28 58.05
N ALA A 650 -46.04 -6.12 59.00
CA ALA A 650 -44.76 -6.76 59.03
C ALA A 650 -44.65 -7.69 57.79
N GLY A 651 -43.67 -7.50 56.96
CA GLY A 651 -43.35 -8.34 55.81
C GLY A 651 -41.87 -8.31 55.53
N GLU A 652 -41.26 -9.45 55.63
CA GLU A 652 -39.94 -9.95 55.36
C GLU A 652 -38.97 -8.97 54.63
N VAL A 653 -37.80 -8.75 55.23
CA VAL A 653 -36.66 -8.12 54.67
C VAL A 653 -36.05 -9.11 53.66
N SER A 654 -36.55 -9.12 52.45
CA SER A 654 -35.88 -9.68 51.31
C SER A 654 -34.70 -8.71 50.99
N ALA A 655 -33.49 -9.21 51.10
CA ALA A 655 -32.30 -8.51 50.64
C ALA A 655 -32.45 -8.20 49.13
N ARG A 656 -32.87 -6.97 48.81
CA ARG A 656 -32.91 -6.49 47.43
C ARG A 656 -31.48 -6.46 46.92
N SER A 657 -31.15 -7.32 45.93
CA SER A 657 -29.94 -7.22 45.12
C SER A 657 -29.79 -5.76 44.66
N PRO A 658 -28.60 -5.17 44.70
CA PRO A 658 -28.40 -3.81 44.23
C PRO A 658 -28.88 -3.70 42.77
N LYS A 659 -29.77 -2.76 42.50
CA LYS A 659 -30.21 -2.47 41.12
C LYS A 659 -28.98 -2.12 40.29
N ILE A 660 -28.70 -2.93 39.26
CA ILE A 660 -27.64 -2.67 38.27
C ILE A 660 -28.29 -1.96 37.09
N SER A 661 -27.74 -0.81 36.71
CA SER A 661 -28.13 -0.10 35.52
C SER A 661 -26.96 -0.11 34.53
N ILE A 662 -27.21 -0.53 33.31
CA ILE A 662 -26.22 -0.58 32.24
C ILE A 662 -26.63 0.44 31.15
N GLN A 663 -25.74 1.37 30.87
CA GLN A 663 -25.87 2.34 29.78
C GLN A 663 -24.81 2.03 28.73
N ARG A 664 -25.22 1.86 27.46
CA ARG A 664 -24.32 1.75 26.32
C ARG A 664 -24.12 3.13 25.70
N TYR A 665 -22.88 3.56 25.52
CA TYR A 665 -22.54 4.77 24.80
C TYR A 665 -22.37 4.47 23.29
N LYS A 666 -23.16 5.16 22.46
CA LYS A 666 -23.04 5.13 21.01
C LYS A 666 -22.09 6.20 20.50
N GLY A 667 -21.96 7.31 21.24
CA GLY A 667 -21.09 8.41 20.87
C GLY A 667 -20.64 9.23 22.08
N LEU A 668 -19.60 10.04 21.87
CA LEU A 668 -19.02 10.93 22.89
C LEU A 668 -20.00 12.01 23.35
N GLY A 669 -20.96 12.38 22.51
CA GLY A 669 -22.00 13.35 22.82
C GLY A 669 -23.04 12.88 23.86
N GLU A 670 -23.08 11.58 24.18
CA GLU A 670 -23.93 10.99 25.21
C GLU A 670 -23.31 11.04 26.62
N MET A 671 -22.01 11.34 26.70
CA MET A 671 -21.28 11.54 27.97
C MET A 671 -21.43 12.98 28.45
N ASN A 672 -21.55 13.14 29.76
CA ASN A 672 -21.38 14.47 30.36
C ASN A 672 -19.88 14.84 30.44
N SER A 673 -19.58 16.09 30.81
CA SER A 673 -18.20 16.61 30.84
C SER A 673 -17.29 15.88 31.82
N ASP A 674 -17.82 15.44 32.95
CA ASP A 674 -17.05 14.75 33.99
C ASP A 674 -16.73 13.32 33.57
N GLU A 675 -17.71 12.61 32.99
CA GLU A 675 -17.53 11.27 32.43
C GLU A 675 -16.51 11.28 31.29
N LEU A 676 -16.61 12.24 30.39
CA LEU A 676 -15.68 12.38 29.27
C LEU A 676 -14.26 12.71 29.76
N TRP A 677 -14.12 13.52 30.80
CA TRP A 677 -12.85 13.78 31.45
C TRP A 677 -12.27 12.51 32.05
N GLU A 678 -13.01 11.86 32.95
CA GLU A 678 -12.52 10.71 33.72
C GLU A 678 -12.13 9.51 32.85
N THR A 679 -12.76 9.31 31.68
CA THR A 679 -12.58 8.12 30.87
C THR A 679 -11.72 8.34 29.63
N THR A 680 -11.76 9.53 29.05
CA THR A 680 -11.24 9.76 27.70
C THR A 680 -10.20 10.88 27.62
N MET A 681 -10.29 11.91 28.51
CA MET A 681 -9.45 13.09 28.39
C MET A 681 -8.36 13.17 29.47
N ASP A 682 -8.59 12.62 30.67
CA ASP A 682 -7.60 12.61 31.76
C ASP A 682 -6.34 11.83 31.35
N PRO A 683 -5.16 12.47 31.26
CA PRO A 683 -3.93 11.80 30.88
C PRO A 683 -3.56 10.60 31.77
N ALA A 684 -4.04 10.56 33.03
CA ALA A 684 -3.73 9.49 33.97
C ALA A 684 -4.59 8.25 33.78
N ARG A 685 -5.77 8.36 33.15
CA ARG A 685 -6.76 7.26 33.10
C ARG A 685 -7.14 6.83 31.71
N ARG A 686 -7.06 7.75 30.73
CA ARG A 686 -7.47 7.51 29.33
C ARG A 686 -6.67 6.43 28.64
N ILE A 687 -7.30 5.75 27.69
CA ILE A 687 -6.65 4.78 26.79
C ILE A 687 -6.51 5.42 25.42
N LEU A 688 -5.27 5.50 24.93
CA LEU A 688 -4.94 5.98 23.59
C LEU A 688 -4.22 4.89 22.80
N LYS A 689 -4.62 4.68 21.54
CA LYS A 689 -3.91 3.83 20.58
C LYS A 689 -3.09 4.72 19.67
N GLN A 690 -1.75 4.60 19.71
CA GLN A 690 -0.87 5.29 18.77
C GLN A 690 -1.03 4.71 17.36
N VAL A 691 -1.07 5.60 16.36
CA VAL A 691 -1.12 5.21 14.95
C VAL A 691 0.31 5.00 14.46
N THR A 692 0.60 3.81 13.97
CA THR A 692 1.90 3.44 13.40
C THR A 692 1.73 2.90 11.99
N ILE A 693 2.78 3.03 11.17
CA ILE A 693 2.84 2.44 9.82
C ILE A 693 3.94 1.39 9.87
N GLU A 694 3.56 0.12 9.81
CA GLU A 694 4.50 -1.01 9.81
C GLU A 694 5.06 -1.24 8.41
N ASP A 695 4.21 -1.21 7.38
CA ASP A 695 4.58 -1.30 5.97
C ASP A 695 3.93 -0.17 5.17
N ALA A 696 4.78 0.69 4.58
CA ALA A 696 4.31 1.85 3.83
C ALA A 696 3.66 1.47 2.50
N GLN A 697 4.12 0.40 1.85
CA GLN A 697 3.55 -0.04 0.57
C GLN A 697 2.19 -0.69 0.76
N ASP A 698 2.03 -1.48 1.81
CA ASP A 698 0.75 -2.10 2.13
C ASP A 698 -0.26 -1.06 2.62
N ALA A 699 0.16 -0.09 3.42
CA ALA A 699 -0.69 1.04 3.80
C ALA A 699 -1.17 1.83 2.58
N ASP A 700 -0.29 2.10 1.61
CA ASP A 700 -0.63 2.80 0.37
C ASP A 700 -1.69 2.04 -0.44
N LYS A 701 -1.51 0.72 -0.63
CA LYS A 701 -2.47 -0.14 -1.31
C LYS A 701 -3.83 -0.17 -0.60
N VAL A 702 -3.83 -0.24 0.73
CA VAL A 702 -5.06 -0.29 1.54
C VAL A 702 -5.82 1.03 1.43
N PHE A 703 -5.14 2.19 1.50
CA PHE A 703 -5.79 3.48 1.31
C PHE A 703 -6.34 3.64 -0.11
N ASP A 704 -5.58 3.28 -1.15
CA ASP A 704 -6.06 3.32 -2.55
C ASP A 704 -7.27 2.41 -2.75
N MET A 705 -7.25 1.21 -2.20
CA MET A 705 -8.33 0.23 -2.30
C MET A 705 -9.60 0.66 -1.54
N LEU A 706 -9.46 1.14 -0.29
CA LEU A 706 -10.61 1.49 0.54
C LEU A 706 -11.20 2.86 0.19
N MET A 707 -10.36 3.82 -0.14
CA MET A 707 -10.73 5.23 -0.31
C MET A 707 -10.67 5.68 -1.77
N GLY A 708 -10.11 4.87 -2.68
CA GLY A 708 -10.10 5.10 -4.13
C GLY A 708 -11.45 4.84 -4.80
N ASP A 709 -11.48 4.86 -6.14
CA ASP A 709 -12.71 4.72 -6.94
C ASP A 709 -13.01 3.26 -7.34
N ASP A 710 -12.09 2.32 -7.09
CA ASP A 710 -12.25 0.91 -7.45
C ASP A 710 -13.22 0.19 -6.49
N VAL A 711 -14.51 0.19 -6.86
CA VAL A 711 -15.57 -0.48 -6.09
C VAL A 711 -15.40 -2.00 -6.05
N PRO A 712 -15.06 -2.71 -7.14
CA PRO A 712 -14.80 -4.15 -7.12
C PRO A 712 -13.67 -4.55 -6.16
N ALA A 713 -12.53 -3.86 -6.18
CA ALA A 713 -11.41 -4.13 -5.28
C ALA A 713 -11.80 -3.91 -3.81
N ARG A 714 -12.49 -2.80 -3.51
CA ARG A 714 -13.02 -2.51 -2.18
C ARG A 714 -13.99 -3.59 -1.70
N LYS A 715 -14.93 -4.01 -2.56
CA LYS A 715 -15.90 -5.07 -2.24
C LYS A 715 -15.19 -6.38 -1.93
N SER A 716 -14.21 -6.77 -2.73
CA SER A 716 -13.41 -7.98 -2.53
C SER A 716 -12.65 -7.94 -1.20
N PHE A 717 -12.00 -6.81 -0.89
CA PHE A 717 -11.30 -6.61 0.38
C PHE A 717 -12.25 -6.75 1.58
N ILE A 718 -13.39 -6.08 1.54
CA ILE A 718 -14.40 -6.16 2.62
C ILE A 718 -14.88 -7.59 2.80
N GLN A 719 -15.19 -8.32 1.72
CA GLN A 719 -15.63 -9.71 1.79
C GLN A 719 -14.54 -10.64 2.36
N SER A 720 -13.29 -10.46 1.96
CA SER A 720 -12.16 -11.27 2.44
C SER A 720 -11.87 -11.05 3.93
N ASN A 721 -12.10 -9.83 4.42
CA ASN A 721 -11.83 -9.44 5.81
C ASN A 721 -13.10 -9.39 6.68
N ALA A 722 -14.25 -9.84 6.19
CA ALA A 722 -15.54 -9.74 6.91
C ALA A 722 -15.52 -10.41 8.29
N LYS A 723 -14.71 -11.47 8.46
CA LYS A 723 -14.56 -12.17 9.76
C LYS A 723 -13.83 -11.33 10.82
N LEU A 724 -13.09 -10.30 10.41
CA LEU A 724 -12.36 -9.39 11.30
C LEU A 724 -13.22 -8.18 11.72
N ALA A 725 -14.37 -8.00 11.08
CA ALA A 725 -15.27 -6.90 11.38
C ALA A 725 -16.02 -7.17 12.68
N THR A 726 -16.00 -6.20 13.58
CA THR A 726 -16.92 -6.16 14.75
C THR A 726 -18.22 -5.53 14.25
N LEU A 727 -19.27 -6.35 14.15
CA LEU A 727 -20.57 -5.87 13.70
C LEU A 727 -21.36 -5.34 14.89
N ASP A 728 -21.90 -4.15 14.76
CA ASP A 728 -22.87 -3.58 15.69
C ASP A 728 -24.28 -3.99 15.21
N ILE A 729 -24.67 -5.23 15.57
CA ILE A 729 -25.98 -5.82 15.21
C ILE A 729 -26.87 -5.78 16.45
#